data_f89ea06b98d0139b92935a10f6f9e1ae
#
_entry.id   f89ea06b98d0139b92935a10f6f9e1ae
#
_cell.length_a   1.000
_cell.length_b   1.000
_cell.length_c   1.000
_cell.angle_alpha   90.00
_cell.angle_beta   90.00
_cell.angle_gamma   90.00
#
_symmetry.space_group_name_H-M   'P 1'
#
loop_
_entity.id
_entity.type
_entity.pdbx_description
1 polymer ?
#
loop_
_entity_poly.entity_id
_entity_poly.type
_entity_poly.pdbx_seq_one_letter_code
_entity_poly.pdbx_strand_id
1 'polypeptide(L)'
;MNITIILINISAIFIAFFIFLKILKRKNDFKRTLNLTFLKITLPKKNSDLDEKKETTKDFKEMVXLMEQLFASLKSIHSNKIIRKILGQDLISFEYIAHENEIFFYVVVPKNYKYLIEKQINXFYTDAIIEETTEINIFKNRKYYESKYINTTKEFFFPIKTYQKLESDPINNITNAFSKLEEDESAALQIILKPIDDDWQNMCSKASNKIMNXKTSFFTLNPIKLLINFIEAFSTSENDXKSNKDNNTSALSQERAKTVDEKXDKTGFEAIIRVIATXNNKAMVETEITNIISSFSQFNYPDFNKFKATIYHNKEKLIKNYIFRYFRKPFYLKKMILNTEELASIFHFPHIRYNSTPEIKWQNFKIVKAPTNIPKEXILLXHNIYRXVKKEIRIKTEDRFRHFYVIGQTGTXKSSIMQVMARQDLKNGEXICVIDPHGDLARDLLPFIPRERADDVIIFDPSDTDRPVXLNLLEAHSDEEKELVAMDALNIMIKLFGNEVFGPRIQDYFRNAVLTLMDYPGGXAITDVMRLFTDTEFQKDRVRHVKNPIVKVWWEKTFASMXDREKAEIIPYFQAKFSGFTTNKMMRNIIGQTKSSFDILDVMQSXKILIVNLSKXRLGDFNSKLLGMILVSKLQMAAMRRDQISKEERKDFFLYIDEFQNYVTDSIESILSEARKYRLSLNIAHQYLXQLEQSDALTKSSLNLKQAIFGNVXSIMSYKIXPEDXEFMAKYYAPVFSDQDLVNMDKFKATMKLSVDNQPTTPFSIIPINPYLDKXEPHLAKAYTELSRLKYGRDETFVSKEIEYRIXSK
;
A
#
# COMPACT_ATOMS: atom_id res chain seq x y z
N MET A 1 -20.27 -19.68 -74.54
CA MET A 1 -19.72 -20.55 -73.49
C MET A 1 -18.52 -19.92 -72.78
N ASN A 2 -17.62 -19.23 -73.45
CA ASN A 2 -16.38 -18.62 -72.86
C ASN A 2 -16.64 -17.50 -71.86
N ILE A 3 -17.63 -16.61 -72.09
CA ILE A 3 -17.95 -15.45 -71.22
C ILE A 3 -18.49 -15.92 -69.87
N THR A 4 -19.33 -16.98 -69.88
CA THR A 4 -19.89 -17.56 -68.63
C THR A 4 -18.79 -18.20 -67.77
N ILE A 5 -17.82 -18.87 -68.39
CA ILE A 5 -16.66 -19.50 -67.69
C ILE A 5 -15.78 -18.38 -67.09
N ILE A 6 -15.54 -17.30 -67.84
CA ILE A 6 -14.75 -16.15 -67.32
C ILE A 6 -15.45 -15.51 -66.15
N LEU A 7 -16.77 -15.29 -66.17
CA LEU A 7 -17.56 -14.73 -65.09
C LEU A 7 -17.54 -15.63 -63.82
N ILE A 8 -17.64 -16.96 -64.03
CA ILE A 8 -17.53 -17.93 -62.93
C ILE A 8 -16.14 -17.90 -62.27
N ASN A 9 -15.08 -17.88 -63.08
CA ASN A 9 -13.71 -17.79 -62.59
C ASN A 9 -13.45 -16.45 -61.87
N ILE A 10 -13.93 -15.34 -62.36
CA ILE A 10 -13.81 -14.01 -61.71
C ILE A 10 -14.55 -14.06 -60.33
N SER A 11 -15.77 -14.62 -60.34
CA SER A 11 -16.54 -14.76 -59.08
C SER A 11 -15.85 -15.70 -58.09
N ALA A 12 -15.26 -16.77 -58.54
CA ALA A 12 -14.49 -17.71 -57.68
C ALA A 12 -13.28 -17.02 -57.07
N ILE A 13 -12.53 -16.24 -57.87
CA ILE A 13 -11.38 -15.44 -57.38
C ILE A 13 -11.85 -14.40 -56.34
N PHE A 14 -12.95 -13.73 -56.58
CA PHE A 14 -13.52 -12.74 -55.65
C PHE A 14 -13.93 -13.42 -54.35
N ILE A 15 -14.56 -14.57 -54.40
CA ILE A 15 -14.96 -15.37 -53.22
C ILE A 15 -13.73 -15.83 -52.42
N ALA A 16 -12.71 -16.36 -53.15
CA ALA A 16 -11.46 -16.79 -52.53
C ALA A 16 -10.72 -15.62 -51.85
N PHE A 17 -10.68 -14.47 -52.50
CA PHE A 17 -10.09 -13.23 -51.98
C PHE A 17 -10.86 -12.78 -50.71
N PHE A 18 -12.17 -12.85 -50.75
CA PHE A 18 -13.02 -12.45 -49.60
C PHE A 18 -12.79 -13.39 -48.43
N ILE A 19 -12.70 -14.70 -48.69
CA ILE A 19 -12.38 -15.72 -47.67
C ILE A 19 -11.00 -15.44 -47.08
N PHE A 20 -10.02 -15.17 -47.89
CA PHE A 20 -8.66 -14.86 -47.49
C PHE A 20 -8.62 -13.62 -46.60
N LEU A 21 -9.30 -12.54 -46.97
CA LEU A 21 -9.39 -11.34 -46.15
C LEU A 21 -10.06 -11.63 -44.77
N LYS A 22 -11.08 -12.48 -44.77
CA LYS A 22 -11.79 -12.90 -43.56
C LYS A 22 -10.87 -13.71 -42.63
N ILE A 23 -10.04 -14.56 -43.17
CA ILE A 23 -9.04 -15.33 -42.41
C ILE A 23 -7.98 -14.39 -41.84
N LEU A 24 -7.42 -13.49 -42.65
CA LEU A 24 -6.45 -12.50 -42.21
C LEU A 24 -7.01 -11.63 -41.06
N LYS A 25 -8.25 -11.18 -41.20
CA LYS A 25 -8.93 -10.39 -40.17
C LYS A 25 -9.07 -11.17 -38.86
N ARG A 26 -9.48 -12.45 -38.93
CA ARG A 26 -9.61 -13.33 -37.75
C ARG A 26 -8.26 -13.52 -37.06
N LYS A 27 -7.19 -13.73 -37.84
CA LYS A 27 -5.82 -13.89 -37.31
C LYS A 27 -5.35 -12.59 -36.63
N ASN A 28 -5.62 -11.45 -37.25
CA ASN A 28 -5.29 -10.13 -36.69
C ASN A 28 -6.10 -9.83 -35.39
N ASP A 29 -7.40 -10.18 -35.37
CA ASP A 29 -8.25 -10.05 -34.17
C ASP A 29 -7.64 -10.83 -33.01
N PHE A 30 -7.22 -12.09 -33.23
CA PHE A 30 -6.63 -12.93 -32.20
C PHE A 30 -5.31 -12.33 -31.71
N LYS A 31 -4.45 -11.86 -32.63
CA LYS A 31 -3.17 -11.22 -32.28
C LYS A 31 -3.40 -9.95 -31.41
N ARG A 32 -4.44 -9.17 -31.71
CA ARG A 32 -4.82 -7.99 -30.92
C ARG A 32 -5.22 -8.37 -29.49
N THR A 33 -5.96 -9.46 -29.32
CA THR A 33 -6.41 -9.94 -28.00
C THR A 33 -5.25 -10.30 -27.09
N LEU A 34 -4.20 -10.91 -27.65
CA LEU A 34 -3.00 -11.26 -26.88
C LEU A 34 -2.19 -10.02 -26.44
N ASN A 35 -2.48 -8.87 -27.02
CA ASN A 35 -1.78 -7.62 -26.74
C ASN A 35 -2.64 -6.62 -25.94
N LEU A 36 -3.61 -7.13 -25.16
CA LEU A 36 -4.45 -6.27 -24.29
C LEU A 36 -3.83 -6.14 -22.91
N THR A 37 -4.08 -5.01 -22.27
CA THR A 37 -3.77 -4.74 -20.87
C THR A 37 -5.06 -4.36 -20.16
N PHE A 38 -5.17 -4.81 -18.90
CA PHE A 38 -6.35 -4.61 -18.06
C PHE A 38 -6.02 -3.54 -17.01
N LEU A 39 -6.70 -2.43 -17.10
CA LEU A 39 -6.54 -1.31 -16.17
C LEU A 39 -7.74 -1.29 -15.24
N LYS A 40 -7.50 -1.59 -13.98
CA LYS A 40 -8.50 -1.47 -12.91
C LYS A 40 -8.49 -0.03 -12.42
N ILE A 41 -9.64 0.60 -12.39
CA ILE A 41 -9.79 1.99 -11.99
C ILE A 41 -10.50 2.03 -10.63
N THR A 42 -9.84 2.61 -9.64
CA THR A 42 -10.40 2.78 -8.29
C THR A 42 -10.48 4.26 -7.97
N LEU A 43 -11.63 4.73 -7.52
CA LEU A 43 -11.89 6.14 -7.28
C LEU A 43 -11.86 6.47 -5.79
N PRO A 44 -11.51 7.70 -5.41
CA PRO A 44 -11.43 8.06 -3.99
C PRO A 44 -12.81 8.09 -3.33
N LYS A 45 -12.85 7.71 -2.06
CA LYS A 45 -14.05 7.79 -1.23
C LYS A 45 -14.37 9.24 -0.83
N LYS A 46 -13.36 10.11 -0.82
CA LYS A 46 -13.49 11.56 -0.62
C LYS A 46 -12.82 12.30 -1.76
N ASN A 47 -13.40 13.40 -2.15
CA ASN A 47 -12.81 14.25 -3.18
C ASN A 47 -11.71 15.16 -2.63
N SER A 48 -10.88 15.65 -3.54
CA SER A 48 -9.81 16.59 -3.25
C SER A 48 -10.33 17.91 -2.66
N ASP A 49 -9.44 18.65 -2.02
CA ASP A 49 -9.71 19.97 -1.39
C ASP A 49 -10.46 20.97 -2.26
N LEU A 50 -10.49 20.74 -3.57
CA LEU A 50 -11.26 21.54 -4.53
C LEU A 50 -12.78 21.39 -4.35
N ASP A 51 -13.25 20.27 -3.80
CA ASP A 51 -14.69 20.04 -3.59
C ASP A 51 -15.17 20.56 -2.22
N GLU A 52 -14.28 20.63 -1.22
CA GLU A 52 -14.61 21.17 0.10
C GLU A 52 -14.77 22.71 0.07
N LYS A 53 -14.04 23.37 -0.82
CA LYS A 53 -14.05 24.85 -0.94
C LYS A 53 -15.20 25.39 -1.79
N LYS A 54 -15.91 24.51 -2.50
CA LYS A 54 -17.08 24.90 -3.32
C LYS A 54 -18.34 24.34 -2.68
N GLU A 55 -18.96 25.11 -1.82
CA GLU A 55 -20.27 24.82 -1.20
C GLU A 55 -21.43 24.80 -2.20
N THR A 56 -21.18 24.96 -3.48
CA THR A 56 -22.21 24.91 -4.51
C THR A 56 -22.52 23.47 -4.90
N THR A 57 -23.78 23.15 -4.94
CA THR A 57 -24.35 21.89 -5.46
C THR A 57 -23.90 21.67 -6.92
N LYS A 58 -22.78 21.04 -7.12
CA LYS A 58 -22.43 20.52 -8.46
C LYS A 58 -23.42 19.40 -8.78
N ASP A 59 -24.20 19.63 -9.80
CA ASP A 59 -25.09 18.61 -10.35
C ASP A 59 -24.23 17.40 -10.81
N PHE A 60 -24.75 16.18 -10.62
CA PHE A 60 -24.10 14.96 -11.14
C PHE A 60 -23.72 15.10 -12.62
N LYS A 61 -24.44 15.91 -13.38
CA LYS A 61 -24.22 16.17 -14.81
C LYS A 61 -22.81 16.71 -15.09
N GLU A 62 -22.28 17.54 -14.18
CA GLU A 62 -20.91 18.07 -14.32
C GLU A 62 -19.87 16.92 -14.16
N MET A 63 -20.16 15.96 -13.32
CA MET A 63 -19.27 14.80 -13.11
C MET A 63 -19.31 13.85 -14.31
N VAL A 64 -20.46 13.62 -14.91
CA VAL A 64 -20.63 12.83 -16.15
C VAL A 64 -19.99 13.49 -17.37
N UNK A 65 -19.87 14.66 -17.51
CA UNK A 65 -19.28 15.35 -18.42
C UNK A 65 -17.92 15.11 -18.55
N LEU A 66 -17.22 14.84 -17.38
CA LEU A 66 -15.82 14.44 -17.42
C LEU A 66 -15.63 13.17 -18.25
N MET A 67 -16.51 12.20 -18.10
CA MET A 67 -16.45 10.98 -18.89
C MET A 67 -16.76 11.21 -20.36
N GLU A 68 -17.68 12.11 -20.66
CA GLU A 68 -17.96 12.52 -22.05
C GLU A 68 -16.73 13.09 -22.72
N GLN A 69 -15.98 13.95 -22.02
CA GLN A 69 -14.72 14.54 -22.51
C GLN A 69 -13.65 13.44 -22.68
N LEU A 70 -13.58 12.50 -21.74
CA LEU A 70 -12.67 11.35 -21.85
C LEU A 70 -12.98 10.57 -23.13
N PHE A 71 -14.25 10.21 -23.37
CA PHE A 71 -14.64 9.49 -24.59
C PHE A 71 -14.26 10.28 -25.84
N ALA A 72 -14.48 11.60 -25.88
CA ALA A 72 -14.11 12.46 -27.02
C ALA A 72 -12.61 12.37 -27.32
N SER A 73 -11.77 12.36 -26.27
CA SER A 73 -10.30 12.27 -26.42
C SER A 73 -9.86 10.93 -27.02
N LEU A 74 -10.63 9.84 -26.82
CA LEU A 74 -10.32 8.51 -27.33
C LEU A 74 -10.49 8.38 -28.85
N LYS A 75 -11.10 9.36 -29.52
CA LYS A 75 -11.17 9.44 -30.99
C LYS A 75 -9.77 9.38 -31.62
N SER A 76 -8.76 9.89 -30.92
CA SER A 76 -7.36 9.92 -31.35
C SER A 76 -6.78 8.51 -31.64
N ILE A 77 -7.42 7.43 -31.15
CA ILE A 77 -7.00 6.04 -31.40
C ILE A 77 -7.42 5.59 -32.83
N HIS A 78 -8.35 6.30 -33.47
CA HIS A 78 -8.77 5.99 -34.83
C HIS A 78 -7.60 6.15 -35.82
N SER A 79 -7.46 5.18 -36.71
CA SER A 79 -6.39 5.19 -37.72
C SER A 79 -6.99 5.18 -39.14
N ASN A 80 -6.61 6.17 -39.96
CA ASN A 80 -7.01 6.27 -41.37
C ASN A 80 -6.20 5.37 -42.30
N LYS A 81 -5.20 4.64 -41.80
CA LYS A 81 -4.37 3.72 -42.62
C LYS A 81 -5.24 2.64 -43.28
N ILE A 82 -5.02 2.40 -44.57
CA ILE A 82 -5.78 1.44 -45.39
C ILE A 82 -5.78 0.06 -44.73
N ILE A 83 -4.63 -0.36 -44.19
CA ILE A 83 -4.47 -1.65 -43.50
C ILE A 83 -5.46 -1.72 -42.32
N ARG A 84 -5.62 -0.64 -41.54
CA ARG A 84 -6.56 -0.57 -40.41
C ARG A 84 -8.02 -0.54 -40.83
N LYS A 85 -8.31 0.04 -41.99
CA LYS A 85 -9.67 -0.01 -42.58
C LYS A 85 -10.04 -1.44 -43.00
N ILE A 86 -9.09 -2.24 -43.53
CA ILE A 86 -9.31 -3.63 -43.98
C ILE A 86 -9.27 -4.61 -42.79
N LEU A 87 -8.21 -4.58 -42.00
CA LEU A 87 -7.98 -5.56 -40.89
C LEU A 87 -8.70 -5.21 -39.58
N GLY A 88 -9.25 -3.98 -39.48
CA GLY A 88 -9.99 -3.49 -38.32
C GLY A 88 -9.20 -2.55 -37.42
N GLN A 89 -9.93 -1.62 -36.79
CA GLN A 89 -9.41 -0.64 -35.85
C GLN A 89 -9.07 -1.30 -34.49
N ASP A 90 -8.23 -0.64 -33.74
CA ASP A 90 -7.98 -1.03 -32.33
C ASP A 90 -9.24 -0.72 -31.51
N LEU A 91 -9.47 -1.51 -30.47
CA LEU A 91 -10.70 -1.52 -29.68
C LEU A 91 -10.37 -1.12 -28.23
N ILE A 92 -11.35 -0.50 -27.59
CA ILE A 92 -11.30 -0.18 -26.16
C ILE A 92 -12.53 -0.84 -25.51
N SER A 93 -12.36 -1.50 -24.39
CA SER A 93 -13.47 -2.05 -23.61
C SER A 93 -13.60 -1.34 -22.28
N PHE A 94 -14.81 -0.94 -21.94
CA PHE A 94 -15.18 -0.40 -20.62
C PHE A 94 -16.07 -1.44 -19.96
N GLU A 95 -15.72 -1.84 -18.73
CA GLU A 95 -16.37 -2.98 -18.10
C GLU A 95 -16.73 -2.72 -16.63
N TYR A 96 -17.97 -3.03 -16.26
CA TYR A 96 -18.39 -3.22 -14.87
C TYR A 96 -18.28 -4.72 -14.57
N ILE A 97 -17.59 -5.06 -13.48
CA ILE A 97 -17.46 -6.46 -13.05
C ILE A 97 -17.83 -6.53 -11.56
N ALA A 98 -18.88 -7.31 -11.26
CA ALA A 98 -19.22 -7.64 -9.88
C ALA A 98 -18.71 -9.03 -9.58
N HIS A 99 -17.94 -9.16 -8.50
CA HIS A 99 -17.29 -10.41 -8.11
C HIS A 99 -16.96 -10.35 -6.61
N GLU A 100 -17.29 -11.41 -5.87
CA GLU A 100 -17.04 -11.50 -4.42
C GLU A 100 -17.58 -10.28 -3.64
N ASN A 101 -18.81 -9.89 -3.91
CA ASN A 101 -19.54 -8.77 -3.28
C ASN A 101 -18.87 -7.39 -3.49
N GLU A 102 -17.98 -7.27 -4.49
CA GLU A 102 -17.39 -5.98 -4.85
C GLU A 102 -17.63 -5.65 -6.32
N ILE A 103 -17.83 -4.38 -6.63
CA ILE A 103 -18.01 -3.87 -7.99
C ILE A 103 -16.73 -3.13 -8.42
N PHE A 104 -16.16 -3.59 -9.53
CA PHE A 104 -14.93 -3.09 -10.11
C PHE A 104 -15.16 -2.43 -11.46
N PHE A 105 -14.36 -1.43 -11.78
CA PHE A 105 -14.36 -0.71 -13.05
C PHE A 105 -13.08 -1.03 -13.80
N TYR A 106 -13.22 -1.52 -15.03
CA TYR A 106 -12.07 -1.86 -15.88
C TYR A 106 -12.09 -1.08 -17.18
N VAL A 107 -10.91 -0.69 -17.64
CA VAL A 107 -10.66 -0.18 -18.99
C VAL A 107 -9.64 -1.13 -19.62
N VAL A 108 -10.04 -1.83 -20.69
CA VAL A 108 -9.17 -2.80 -21.37
C VAL A 108 -8.74 -2.22 -22.71
N VAL A 109 -7.42 -2.09 -22.91
CA VAL A 109 -6.85 -1.40 -24.08
C VAL A 109 -5.64 -2.17 -24.62
N PRO A 110 -5.27 -1.97 -25.90
CA PRO A 110 -3.99 -2.48 -26.38
C PRO A 110 -2.80 -1.87 -25.62
N LYS A 111 -1.77 -2.68 -25.35
CA LYS A 111 -0.58 -2.27 -24.57
C LYS A 111 0.06 -0.98 -25.05
N ASN A 112 0.08 -0.77 -26.36
CA ASN A 112 0.68 0.43 -26.94
C ASN A 112 -0.09 1.74 -26.62
N TYR A 113 -1.34 1.65 -26.18
CA TYR A 113 -2.13 2.81 -25.76
C TYR A 113 -2.23 2.95 -24.24
N LYS A 114 -1.61 2.06 -23.47
CA LYS A 114 -1.65 2.07 -22.00
C LYS A 114 -1.36 3.47 -21.44
N TYR A 115 -0.18 4.02 -21.75
CA TYR A 115 0.24 5.34 -21.25
C TYR A 115 -0.69 6.47 -21.67
N LEU A 116 -1.18 6.42 -22.92
CA LEU A 116 -2.11 7.42 -23.43
C LEU A 116 -3.41 7.41 -22.60
N ILE A 117 -3.97 6.23 -22.40
CA ILE A 117 -5.24 6.06 -21.67
C ILE A 117 -5.07 6.45 -20.19
N GLU A 118 -3.97 6.02 -19.56
CA GLU A 118 -3.66 6.41 -18.17
C GLU A 118 -3.59 7.93 -18.02
N LYS A 119 -2.91 8.62 -18.93
CA LYS A 119 -2.80 10.07 -18.94
C LYS A 119 -4.17 10.74 -19.14
N GLN A 120 -4.96 10.22 -20.05
CA GLN A 120 -6.30 10.75 -20.33
C GLN A 120 -7.24 10.57 -19.14
N ILE A 121 -7.25 9.41 -18.51
CA ILE A 121 -8.06 9.18 -17.30
C ILE A 121 -7.62 10.15 -16.20
N ASN A 122 -6.33 10.23 -15.96
CA ASN A 122 -5.81 11.16 -14.95
C ASN A 122 -6.01 12.65 -15.26
N UNK A 123 -6.38 12.89 -16.53
CA UNK A 123 -6.63 14.10 -16.91
C UNK A 123 -7.81 14.60 -16.43
N PHE A 124 -8.83 13.79 -16.41
CA PHE A 124 -10.21 14.10 -16.01
C PHE A 124 -10.51 13.64 -14.58
N TYR A 125 -9.91 12.55 -14.12
CA TYR A 125 -10.07 11.94 -12.80
C TYR A 125 -8.72 11.94 -12.07
N THR A 126 -8.35 13.11 -11.55
CA THR A 126 -7.00 13.39 -11.02
C THR A 126 -6.58 12.46 -9.88
N ASP A 127 -7.53 12.01 -9.08
CA ASP A 127 -7.28 11.21 -7.87
C ASP A 127 -7.57 9.71 -8.07
N ALA A 128 -7.90 9.29 -9.30
CA ALA A 128 -8.14 7.87 -9.62
C ALA A 128 -6.84 7.07 -9.55
N ILE A 129 -6.87 5.93 -8.89
CA ILE A 129 -5.78 4.94 -8.94
C ILE A 129 -6.03 4.04 -10.15
N ILE A 130 -5.01 3.91 -10.99
CA ILE A 130 -5.03 3.03 -12.17
C ILE A 130 -4.00 1.94 -11.93
N GLU A 131 -4.49 0.70 -11.81
CA GLU A 131 -3.65 -0.47 -11.56
C GLU A 131 -3.69 -1.41 -12.76
N GLU A 132 -2.52 -1.80 -13.29
CA GLU A 132 -2.45 -2.87 -14.28
C GLU A 132 -2.63 -4.20 -13.55
N THR A 133 -3.65 -4.97 -13.94
CA THR A 133 -4.00 -6.24 -13.27
C THR A 133 -4.21 -7.34 -14.31
N THR A 134 -4.48 -8.53 -13.82
CA THR A 134 -4.96 -9.64 -14.65
C THR A 134 -6.49 -9.62 -14.71
N GLU A 135 -7.05 -10.28 -15.71
CA GLU A 135 -8.50 -10.42 -15.87
C GLU A 135 -9.12 -11.18 -14.68
N ILE A 136 -10.21 -10.67 -14.15
CA ILE A 136 -11.02 -11.42 -13.17
C ILE A 136 -11.77 -12.55 -13.92
N ASN A 137 -11.56 -13.77 -13.46
CA ASN A 137 -12.23 -14.93 -14.04
C ASN A 137 -13.59 -15.16 -13.36
N ILE A 138 -14.64 -14.54 -13.92
CA ILE A 138 -16.01 -14.64 -13.39
C ILE A 138 -16.61 -16.05 -13.53
N PHE A 139 -15.98 -16.96 -14.29
CA PHE A 139 -16.45 -18.32 -14.51
C PHE A 139 -15.86 -19.33 -13.54
N LYS A 140 -14.84 -18.95 -12.77
CA LYS A 140 -14.15 -19.86 -11.86
C LYS A 140 -15.10 -20.38 -10.77
N ASN A 141 -15.20 -21.72 -10.66
CA ASN A 141 -16.06 -22.40 -9.67
C ASN A 141 -17.58 -22.10 -9.84
N ARG A 142 -18.02 -21.76 -11.06
CA ARG A 142 -19.44 -21.49 -11.36
C ARG A 142 -20.01 -22.54 -12.30
N LYS A 143 -21.22 -23.05 -12.02
CA LYS A 143 -21.88 -24.13 -12.79
C LYS A 143 -22.73 -23.61 -13.95
N TYR A 144 -23.36 -22.48 -13.74
CA TYR A 144 -24.31 -21.94 -14.72
C TYR A 144 -23.90 -20.54 -15.13
N TYR A 145 -24.17 -20.20 -16.37
CA TYR A 145 -23.98 -18.87 -16.92
C TYR A 145 -25.06 -18.52 -17.91
N GLU A 146 -25.37 -17.25 -18.01
CA GLU A 146 -26.27 -16.70 -19.02
C GLU A 146 -25.61 -15.45 -19.62
N SER A 147 -25.92 -15.20 -20.88
CA SER A 147 -25.29 -14.07 -21.59
C SER A 147 -26.21 -13.54 -22.69
N LYS A 148 -26.25 -12.21 -22.84
CA LYS A 148 -27.07 -11.54 -23.85
C LYS A 148 -26.34 -10.37 -24.47
N TYR A 149 -26.71 -9.98 -25.70
CA TYR A 149 -26.34 -8.72 -26.30
C TYR A 149 -27.42 -7.69 -25.96
N ILE A 150 -26.99 -6.46 -25.64
CA ILE A 150 -27.89 -5.30 -25.52
C ILE A 150 -27.68 -4.44 -26.76
N ASN A 151 -28.76 -4.15 -27.49
CA ASN A 151 -28.66 -3.39 -28.74
C ASN A 151 -29.83 -2.41 -28.85
N THR A 152 -29.71 -1.41 -29.73
CA THR A 152 -30.78 -0.46 -30.00
C THR A 152 -31.85 -1.09 -30.91
N THR A 153 -33.10 -0.68 -30.73
CA THR A 153 -34.26 -1.24 -31.51
C THR A 153 -34.42 -0.55 -32.87
N LYS A 154 -34.10 0.76 -32.93
CA LYS A 154 -34.18 1.54 -34.17
C LYS A 154 -32.80 1.77 -34.74
N GLU A 155 -32.71 2.48 -35.83
CA GLU A 155 -31.44 2.81 -36.52
C GLU A 155 -30.56 3.71 -35.65
N PHE A 156 -29.26 3.66 -35.89
CA PHE A 156 -28.23 4.30 -35.07
C PHE A 156 -28.33 5.83 -35.00
N PHE A 157 -28.99 6.46 -35.97
CA PHE A 157 -29.14 7.92 -36.00
C PHE A 157 -30.20 8.42 -35.01
N PHE A 158 -31.07 7.54 -34.48
CA PHE A 158 -32.01 7.93 -33.43
C PHE A 158 -31.28 7.85 -32.07
N PRO A 159 -31.33 8.90 -31.25
CA PRO A 159 -30.65 8.89 -29.95
C PRO A 159 -31.41 8.08 -28.89
N ILE A 160 -30.69 7.67 -27.84
CA ILE A 160 -31.25 7.21 -26.58
C ILE A 160 -31.43 8.41 -25.63
N LYS A 161 -32.13 8.22 -24.53
CA LYS A 161 -32.28 9.25 -23.49
C LYS A 161 -30.94 9.34 -22.73
N THR A 162 -30.34 10.53 -22.66
CA THR A 162 -29.02 10.77 -22.07
C THR A 162 -29.13 11.34 -20.66
N TYR A 163 -27.98 11.38 -19.95
CA TYR A 163 -27.88 11.94 -18.60
C TYR A 163 -28.36 13.39 -18.51
N GLN A 164 -28.27 14.14 -19.59
CA GLN A 164 -28.77 15.52 -19.63
C GLN A 164 -30.28 15.61 -19.34
N LYS A 165 -31.03 14.57 -19.70
CA LYS A 165 -32.49 14.47 -19.54
C LYS A 165 -32.93 13.62 -18.35
N LEU A 166 -31.97 13.18 -17.51
CA LEU A 166 -32.23 12.39 -16.30
C LEU A 166 -32.15 13.28 -15.05
N GLU A 167 -32.87 12.91 -14.01
CA GLU A 167 -32.96 13.65 -12.74
C GLU A 167 -31.91 13.19 -11.70
N SER A 168 -31.38 11.97 -11.90
CA SER A 168 -30.40 11.37 -11.01
C SER A 168 -29.32 10.66 -11.83
N ASP A 169 -28.20 10.39 -11.17
CA ASP A 169 -27.05 9.71 -11.78
C ASP A 169 -27.46 8.33 -12.30
N PRO A 170 -27.40 8.10 -13.63
CA PRO A 170 -27.87 6.83 -14.22
C PRO A 170 -27.07 5.60 -13.82
N ILE A 171 -25.80 5.76 -13.39
CA ILE A 171 -24.96 4.64 -12.99
C ILE A 171 -25.51 3.97 -11.72
N ASN A 172 -26.27 4.70 -10.88
CA ASN A 172 -26.88 4.13 -9.66
C ASN A 172 -27.77 2.92 -9.96
N ASN A 173 -28.58 3.02 -11.00
CA ASN A 173 -29.46 1.90 -11.37
C ASN A 173 -28.67 0.70 -11.86
N ILE A 174 -27.57 0.95 -12.57
CA ILE A 174 -26.67 -0.12 -13.06
C ILE A 174 -25.94 -0.78 -11.88
N THR A 175 -25.31 0.01 -11.01
CA THR A 175 -24.54 -0.52 -9.86
C THR A 175 -25.48 -1.18 -8.85
N ASN A 176 -26.70 -0.67 -8.65
CA ASN A 176 -27.69 -1.32 -7.77
C ASN A 176 -28.16 -2.67 -8.32
N ALA A 177 -28.22 -2.84 -9.65
CA ALA A 177 -28.49 -4.15 -10.22
C ALA A 177 -27.35 -5.14 -9.89
N PHE A 178 -26.12 -4.69 -9.92
CA PHE A 178 -24.95 -5.50 -9.57
C PHE A 178 -24.81 -5.75 -8.07
N SER A 179 -25.29 -4.86 -7.21
CA SER A 179 -25.16 -4.98 -5.75
C SER A 179 -26.03 -6.08 -5.14
N LYS A 180 -26.96 -6.62 -5.92
CA LYS A 180 -27.84 -7.70 -5.48
C LYS A 180 -27.23 -9.10 -5.61
N LEU A 181 -26.03 -9.19 -6.17
CA LEU A 181 -25.29 -10.44 -6.34
C LEU A 181 -24.74 -10.94 -4.99
N GLU A 182 -24.89 -12.23 -4.71
CA GLU A 182 -24.34 -12.87 -3.52
C GLU A 182 -22.86 -13.22 -3.73
N GLU A 183 -22.17 -13.58 -2.63
CA GLU A 183 -20.74 -13.85 -2.62
C GLU A 183 -20.30 -14.92 -3.63
N ASP A 184 -21.15 -15.89 -3.90
CA ASP A 184 -20.88 -16.96 -4.88
C ASP A 184 -21.44 -16.66 -6.28
N GLU A 185 -21.80 -15.41 -6.56
CA GLU A 185 -22.31 -14.96 -7.85
C GLU A 185 -21.37 -13.94 -8.47
N SER A 186 -21.38 -13.84 -9.78
CA SER A 186 -20.60 -12.84 -10.51
C SER A 186 -21.32 -12.37 -11.76
N ALA A 187 -21.10 -11.14 -12.15
CA ALA A 187 -21.65 -10.61 -13.39
C ALA A 187 -20.71 -9.57 -14.01
N ALA A 188 -20.83 -9.39 -15.31
CA ALA A 188 -20.08 -8.40 -16.06
C ALA A 188 -20.94 -7.74 -17.13
N LEU A 189 -20.80 -6.43 -17.24
CA LEU A 189 -21.33 -5.62 -18.34
C LEU A 189 -20.12 -5.09 -19.12
N GLN A 190 -20.00 -5.50 -20.38
CA GLN A 190 -18.85 -5.17 -21.25
C GLN A 190 -19.34 -4.26 -22.38
N ILE A 191 -18.75 -3.08 -22.51
CA ILE A 191 -19.01 -2.10 -23.55
C ILE A 191 -17.74 -1.95 -24.40
N ILE A 192 -17.73 -2.57 -25.58
CA ILE A 192 -16.59 -2.50 -26.50
C ILE A 192 -16.83 -1.39 -27.52
N LEU A 193 -15.87 -0.48 -27.61
CA LEU A 193 -15.92 0.67 -28.50
C LEU A 193 -14.91 0.51 -29.65
N LYS A 194 -15.40 0.78 -30.84
CA LYS A 194 -14.57 0.88 -32.04
C LYS A 194 -14.63 2.33 -32.54
N PRO A 195 -13.50 3.05 -32.56
CA PRO A 195 -13.46 4.38 -33.14
C PRO A 195 -13.82 4.33 -34.63
N ILE A 196 -14.61 5.26 -35.09
CA ILE A 196 -15.08 5.33 -36.49
C ILE A 196 -14.77 6.73 -37.09
N ASP A 197 -14.72 6.80 -38.42
CA ASP A 197 -14.59 8.06 -39.13
C ASP A 197 -15.92 8.86 -39.05
N ASP A 198 -15.94 10.06 -39.59
CA ASP A 198 -17.09 10.97 -39.47
C ASP A 198 -18.18 10.75 -40.55
N ASP A 199 -18.03 9.72 -41.41
CA ASP A 199 -19.05 9.35 -42.43
C ASP A 199 -20.44 9.09 -41.80
N TRP A 200 -20.49 8.59 -40.55
CA TRP A 200 -21.76 8.35 -39.86
C TRP A 200 -22.55 9.65 -39.63
N GLN A 201 -21.86 10.79 -39.47
CA GLN A 201 -22.48 12.10 -39.27
C GLN A 201 -23.22 12.51 -40.55
N ASN A 202 -22.61 12.30 -41.72
CA ASN A 202 -23.23 12.54 -43.01
C ASN A 202 -24.50 11.69 -43.19
N MET A 203 -24.48 10.47 -42.68
CA MET A 203 -25.65 9.57 -42.70
C MET A 203 -26.77 10.11 -41.78
N CYS A 204 -26.40 10.63 -40.59
CA CYS A 204 -27.36 11.26 -39.66
C CYS A 204 -27.99 12.53 -40.30
N SER A 205 -27.19 13.40 -40.91
CA SER A 205 -27.68 14.59 -41.58
C SER A 205 -28.67 14.27 -42.72
N LYS A 206 -28.35 13.24 -43.51
CA LYS A 206 -29.28 12.73 -44.55
C LYS A 206 -30.60 12.22 -43.94
N ALA A 207 -30.51 11.57 -42.78
CA ALA A 207 -31.69 11.06 -42.07
C ALA A 207 -32.53 12.23 -41.49
N SER A 208 -31.87 13.23 -40.90
CA SER A 208 -32.51 14.46 -40.39
C SER A 208 -33.30 15.18 -41.49
N ASN A 209 -32.65 15.38 -42.63
CA ASN A 209 -33.29 16.01 -43.82
C ASN A 209 -34.52 15.19 -44.31
N LYS A 210 -34.45 13.87 -44.28
CA LYS A 210 -35.59 13.01 -44.66
C LYS A 210 -36.73 13.12 -43.65
N ILE A 211 -36.44 13.24 -42.37
CA ILE A 211 -37.42 13.43 -41.30
C ILE A 211 -38.12 14.78 -41.45
N MET A 212 -37.35 15.86 -41.75
CA MET A 212 -37.86 17.21 -41.99
C MET A 212 -38.85 17.22 -43.14
N ASN A 213 -38.55 16.50 -44.24
CA ASN A 213 -39.35 16.48 -45.44
C ASN A 213 -40.51 15.49 -45.46
N UNK A 214 -40.55 14.80 -44.25
CA UNK A 214 -41.63 13.99 -44.13
C UNK A 214 -41.72 12.86 -45.04
N LYS A 215 -40.69 12.54 -45.52
CA LYS A 215 -40.60 11.39 -46.40
C LYS A 215 -40.49 10.12 -45.52
N THR A 216 -41.60 9.46 -45.34
CA THR A 216 -41.76 8.35 -44.37
C THR A 216 -41.21 7.00 -44.82
N SER A 217 -40.62 6.81 -45.96
CA SER A 217 -40.03 5.51 -46.33
C SER A 217 -38.62 5.35 -45.76
N PHE A 218 -38.52 4.90 -44.53
CA PHE A 218 -37.27 4.43 -43.97
C PHE A 218 -36.85 3.10 -44.64
N PHE A 219 -35.60 3.05 -45.00
CA PHE A 219 -34.94 1.92 -45.61
C PHE A 219 -35.41 0.56 -45.06
N THR A 220 -36.31 -0.09 -45.71
CA THR A 220 -36.33 -1.53 -45.72
C THR A 220 -35.35 -1.95 -46.78
N LEU A 221 -34.25 -2.56 -46.37
CA LEU A 221 -33.35 -3.28 -47.27
C LEU A 221 -34.09 -4.51 -47.84
N ASN A 222 -35.06 -4.23 -48.69
CA ASN A 222 -35.67 -5.28 -49.46
C ASN A 222 -34.87 -5.34 -50.76
N PRO A 223 -34.08 -6.40 -51.04
CA PRO A 223 -33.23 -6.46 -52.23
C PRO A 223 -34.06 -6.38 -53.50
N ILE A 224 -35.37 -6.71 -53.41
CA ILE A 224 -36.30 -6.60 -54.52
C ILE A 224 -36.62 -5.11 -54.84
N LYS A 225 -36.79 -4.26 -53.80
CA LYS A 225 -36.97 -2.80 -53.98
C LYS A 225 -35.73 -2.10 -54.53
N LEU A 226 -34.53 -2.60 -54.15
CA LEU A 226 -33.26 -2.07 -54.69
C LEU A 226 -33.14 -2.39 -56.20
N LEU A 227 -33.59 -3.57 -56.58
CA LEU A 227 -33.61 -3.96 -57.98
C LEU A 227 -34.64 -3.16 -58.75
N ILE A 228 -35.84 -2.94 -58.21
CA ILE A 228 -36.93 -2.16 -58.81
C ILE A 228 -36.46 -0.69 -58.96
N ASN A 229 -35.87 -0.08 -57.94
CA ASN A 229 -35.37 1.29 -58.00
C ASN A 229 -34.22 1.42 -59.01
N PHE A 230 -33.38 0.38 -59.17
CA PHE A 230 -32.33 0.31 -60.20
C PHE A 230 -32.92 0.25 -61.59
N ILE A 231 -33.97 -0.49 -61.79
CA ILE A 231 -34.67 -0.64 -63.08
C ILE A 231 -35.40 0.68 -63.40
N GLU A 232 -36.10 1.27 -62.42
CA GLU A 232 -36.78 2.59 -62.61
C GLU A 232 -35.80 3.74 -62.91
N ALA A 233 -34.57 3.71 -62.35
CA ALA A 233 -33.54 4.71 -62.63
C ALA A 233 -33.05 4.66 -64.10
N PHE A 234 -33.21 3.54 -64.77
CA PHE A 234 -32.89 3.38 -66.19
C PHE A 234 -34.07 3.61 -67.14
N SER A 235 -35.29 3.79 -66.61
CA SER A 235 -36.52 3.85 -67.48
C SER A 235 -37.21 5.23 -67.49
N THR A 236 -36.73 6.22 -66.77
CA THR A 236 -37.35 7.56 -66.78
C THR A 236 -36.59 8.50 -67.71
N SER A 237 -37.18 8.69 -68.88
CA SER A 237 -36.93 9.86 -69.72
C SER A 237 -37.60 11.10 -69.11
N GLU A 238 -36.97 12.19 -69.21
CA GLU A 238 -37.36 13.54 -68.74
C GLU A 238 -38.81 13.91 -69.07
N ASN A 239 -39.55 14.30 -68.05
CA ASN A 239 -40.54 15.36 -68.18
C ASN A 239 -41.06 15.84 -66.83
N ASP A 240 -41.07 17.14 -66.77
CA ASP A 240 -41.39 17.99 -65.63
C ASP A 240 -42.73 17.78 -64.93
N UNK A 241 -42.77 18.07 -63.66
CA UNK A 241 -43.71 18.44 -63.04
C UNK A 241 -43.34 18.94 -61.86
N LYS A 242 -43.21 20.11 -61.93
CA LYS A 242 -43.16 20.94 -60.74
C LYS A 242 -44.48 20.84 -59.99
N SER A 243 -44.67 19.99 -59.08
CA SER A 243 -45.73 20.10 -58.10
C SER A 243 -45.20 20.87 -56.87
N ASN A 244 -45.66 22.06 -56.66
CA ASN A 244 -45.56 22.82 -55.41
C ASN A 244 -46.32 22.03 -54.35
N LYS A 245 -45.64 21.28 -53.53
CA LYS A 245 -46.20 20.77 -52.29
C LYS A 245 -45.92 21.77 -51.19
N ASP A 246 -46.98 22.29 -50.60
CA ASP A 246 -46.93 23.10 -49.39
C ASP A 246 -46.03 22.48 -48.36
N ASN A 247 -44.99 23.15 -47.97
CA ASN A 247 -44.05 22.79 -46.92
C ASN A 247 -44.71 23.04 -45.54
N ASN A 248 -45.78 22.34 -45.20
CA ASN A 248 -46.21 22.27 -43.81
C ASN A 248 -45.44 21.17 -43.09
N THR A 249 -44.19 21.48 -42.75
CA THR A 249 -43.39 20.69 -41.82
C THR A 249 -44.05 20.80 -40.44
N SER A 250 -44.56 19.65 -39.90
CA SER A 250 -45.15 19.63 -38.55
C SER A 250 -44.07 19.99 -37.53
N ALA A 251 -44.40 20.77 -36.49
CA ALA A 251 -43.52 21.08 -35.38
C ALA A 251 -42.84 19.84 -34.82
N LEU A 252 -43.54 18.71 -34.79
CA LEU A 252 -43.02 17.43 -34.33
C LEU A 252 -41.88 16.89 -35.24
N SER A 253 -41.99 17.07 -36.57
CA SER A 253 -40.95 16.63 -37.52
C SER A 253 -39.67 17.47 -37.36
N GLN A 254 -39.86 18.77 -37.13
CA GLN A 254 -38.73 19.71 -36.89
C GLN A 254 -38.00 19.33 -35.58
N GLU A 255 -38.74 19.06 -34.52
CA GLU A 255 -38.17 18.64 -33.22
C GLU A 255 -37.43 17.31 -33.33
N ARG A 256 -37.99 16.36 -34.05
CA ARG A 256 -37.34 15.06 -34.30
C ARG A 256 -36.06 15.19 -35.10
N ALA A 257 -36.05 16.03 -36.13
CA ALA A 257 -34.88 16.29 -36.96
C ALA A 257 -33.79 16.95 -36.12
N LYS A 258 -34.16 17.97 -35.32
CA LYS A 258 -33.25 18.66 -34.39
C LYS A 258 -32.58 17.67 -33.40
N THR A 259 -33.32 16.75 -32.83
CA THR A 259 -32.79 15.76 -31.91
C THR A 259 -31.78 14.81 -32.58
N VAL A 260 -31.98 14.48 -33.85
CA VAL A 260 -31.01 13.70 -34.65
C VAL A 260 -29.77 14.55 -34.93
N ASP A 261 -29.94 15.84 -35.24
CA ASP A 261 -28.82 16.77 -35.50
C ASP A 261 -27.97 16.95 -34.21
N GLU A 262 -28.60 17.07 -33.04
CA GLU A 262 -27.90 17.16 -31.77
C GLU A 262 -26.99 15.92 -31.53
N LYS A 263 -27.43 14.79 -32.01
CA LYS A 263 -26.59 13.56 -31.97
C LYS A 263 -25.41 13.61 -32.92
N UNK A 264 -25.50 14.08 -34.00
CA UNK A 264 -24.60 14.20 -34.96
C UNK A 264 -23.52 15.06 -34.62
N ASP A 265 -23.75 16.10 -33.74
CA ASP A 265 -22.76 17.12 -33.41
C ASP A 265 -21.61 16.58 -32.52
N LYS A 266 -21.74 15.45 -31.94
CA LYS A 266 -20.75 14.82 -31.01
C LYS A 266 -20.02 13.65 -31.66
N THR A 267 -18.81 13.38 -31.17
CA THR A 267 -17.98 12.24 -31.60
C THR A 267 -18.72 10.92 -31.37
N GLY A 268 -18.71 10.02 -32.36
CA GLY A 268 -19.36 8.72 -32.25
C GLY A 268 -18.41 7.52 -32.29
N PHE A 269 -18.87 6.45 -31.68
CA PHE A 269 -18.18 5.16 -31.67
C PHE A 269 -19.17 4.04 -32.06
N GLU A 270 -18.72 3.09 -32.86
CA GLU A 270 -19.52 1.87 -33.03
C GLU A 270 -19.34 1.02 -31.76
N ALA A 271 -20.44 0.59 -31.14
CA ALA A 271 -20.45 -0.06 -29.85
C ALA A 271 -21.05 -1.46 -29.91
N ILE A 272 -20.54 -2.36 -29.06
CA ILE A 272 -21.16 -3.65 -28.74
C ILE A 272 -21.26 -3.74 -27.22
N ILE A 273 -22.46 -4.03 -26.73
CA ILE A 273 -22.74 -4.19 -25.30
C ILE A 273 -23.10 -5.66 -25.05
N ARG A 274 -22.41 -6.29 -24.08
CA ARG A 274 -22.67 -7.66 -23.63
C ARG A 274 -22.89 -7.66 -22.14
N VAL A 275 -23.83 -8.49 -21.69
CA VAL A 275 -24.04 -8.76 -20.27
C VAL A 275 -23.90 -10.25 -20.03
N ILE A 276 -23.20 -10.63 -18.97
CA ILE A 276 -22.97 -12.03 -18.57
C ILE A 276 -23.18 -12.11 -17.06
N ALA A 277 -23.86 -13.18 -16.59
CA ALA A 277 -24.00 -13.51 -15.18
C ALA A 277 -23.65 -14.98 -14.98
N THR A 278 -23.07 -15.28 -13.84
CA THR A 278 -22.58 -16.60 -13.46
C THR A 278 -23.00 -16.94 -12.03
N UNK A 279 -23.51 -17.96 -11.80
CA UNK A 279 -23.99 -18.36 -10.56
C UNK A 279 -23.95 -19.86 -10.46
N ASN A 280 -24.36 -20.34 -9.22
CA ASN A 280 -24.48 -21.79 -9.00
C ASN A 280 -25.94 -22.28 -9.09
N ASN A 281 -26.86 -21.40 -9.30
CA ASN A 281 -28.27 -21.66 -9.48
C ASN A 281 -28.76 -21.12 -10.83
N LYS A 282 -29.35 -21.99 -11.65
CA LYS A 282 -29.80 -21.64 -13.02
C LYS A 282 -30.89 -20.55 -13.05
N ALA A 283 -31.87 -20.64 -12.14
CA ALA A 283 -32.97 -19.66 -12.11
C ALA A 283 -32.46 -18.27 -11.71
N MET A 284 -31.52 -18.22 -10.78
CA MET A 284 -30.90 -16.95 -10.31
C MET A 284 -30.12 -16.27 -11.43
N VAL A 285 -29.36 -17.01 -12.23
CA VAL A 285 -28.61 -16.44 -13.37
C VAL A 285 -29.53 -15.69 -14.34
N GLU A 286 -30.72 -16.28 -14.66
CA GLU A 286 -31.67 -15.64 -15.56
C GLU A 286 -32.32 -14.39 -14.94
N THR A 287 -32.55 -14.42 -13.62
CA THR A 287 -33.05 -13.27 -12.85
C THR A 287 -32.05 -12.14 -12.86
N GLU A 288 -30.77 -12.44 -12.55
CA GLU A 288 -29.71 -11.42 -12.46
C GLU A 288 -29.47 -10.73 -13.82
N ILE A 289 -29.39 -11.51 -14.88
CA ILE A 289 -29.23 -10.91 -16.21
C ILE A 289 -30.42 -10.02 -16.58
N THR A 290 -31.63 -10.41 -16.14
CA THR A 290 -32.86 -9.62 -16.36
C THR A 290 -32.81 -8.31 -15.54
N ASN A 291 -32.32 -8.37 -14.29
CA ASN A 291 -32.14 -7.19 -13.44
C ASN A 291 -31.19 -6.19 -14.09
N ILE A 292 -30.04 -6.67 -14.53
CA ILE A 292 -29.02 -5.80 -15.19
C ILE A 292 -29.61 -5.17 -16.47
N ILE A 293 -30.32 -5.96 -17.29
CA ILE A 293 -30.93 -5.46 -18.53
C ILE A 293 -32.01 -4.41 -18.19
N SER A 294 -32.79 -4.64 -17.13
CA SER A 294 -33.87 -3.72 -16.70
C SER A 294 -33.32 -2.34 -16.32
N SER A 295 -32.09 -2.25 -15.81
CA SER A 295 -31.45 -0.97 -15.48
C SER A 295 -31.25 -0.09 -16.72
N PHE A 296 -31.24 -0.68 -17.93
CA PHE A 296 -31.11 0.07 -19.18
C PHE A 296 -32.43 0.73 -19.63
N SER A 297 -33.56 0.42 -18.98
CA SER A 297 -34.87 1.01 -19.33
C SER A 297 -34.90 2.52 -19.14
N GLN A 298 -34.09 3.06 -18.24
CA GLN A 298 -33.97 4.49 -17.99
C GLN A 298 -33.47 5.28 -19.22
N PHE A 299 -32.75 4.62 -20.13
CA PHE A 299 -32.25 5.21 -21.37
C PHE A 299 -33.24 5.15 -22.53
N ASN A 300 -34.42 4.58 -22.31
CA ASN A 300 -35.47 4.49 -23.33
C ASN A 300 -35.99 5.90 -23.59
N TYR A 301 -35.93 6.30 -24.86
CA TYR A 301 -36.39 7.59 -25.29
C TYR A 301 -37.64 7.35 -26.18
N PRO A 302 -38.83 7.65 -25.66
CA PRO A 302 -40.07 7.49 -26.45
C PRO A 302 -39.92 8.17 -27.81
N ASP A 303 -40.45 7.60 -28.87
CA ASP A 303 -40.33 8.07 -30.26
C ASP A 303 -38.99 7.90 -30.93
N PHE A 304 -37.85 7.86 -30.16
CA PHE A 304 -36.50 7.68 -30.68
C PHE A 304 -36.02 6.24 -30.47
N ASN A 305 -34.97 6.04 -29.70
CA ASN A 305 -34.41 4.71 -29.55
C ASN A 305 -34.60 4.13 -28.13
N LYS A 306 -34.46 2.83 -28.00
CA LYS A 306 -34.48 2.12 -26.72
C LYS A 306 -33.59 0.88 -26.80
N PHE A 307 -33.09 0.47 -25.66
CA PHE A 307 -32.30 -0.74 -25.56
C PHE A 307 -33.21 -1.99 -25.47
N LYS A 308 -32.73 -3.05 -26.09
CA LYS A 308 -33.38 -4.37 -26.03
C LYS A 308 -32.30 -5.45 -25.94
N ALA A 309 -32.51 -6.39 -25.04
CA ALA A 309 -31.65 -7.56 -24.95
C ALA A 309 -32.04 -8.58 -26.01
N THR A 310 -31.06 -9.19 -26.61
CA THR A 310 -31.20 -10.22 -27.64
C THR A 310 -30.48 -11.48 -27.21
N ILE A 311 -31.23 -12.59 -27.20
CA ILE A 311 -30.67 -13.92 -26.93
C ILE A 311 -29.82 -14.35 -28.12
N TYR A 312 -28.64 -14.87 -27.84
CA TYR A 312 -27.79 -15.46 -28.85
C TYR A 312 -27.67 -16.96 -28.55
N HIS A 313 -28.21 -17.79 -29.43
CA HIS A 313 -28.30 -19.23 -29.19
C HIS A 313 -26.96 -19.90 -28.97
N ASN A 314 -25.91 -19.44 -29.62
CA ASN A 314 -24.55 -19.95 -29.40
C ASN A 314 -23.86 -19.22 -28.24
N LYS A 315 -24.21 -19.64 -27.03
CA LYS A 315 -23.68 -19.06 -25.77
C LYS A 315 -22.15 -19.15 -25.68
N GLU A 316 -21.56 -20.30 -26.09
CA GLU A 316 -20.10 -20.47 -26.07
C GLU A 316 -19.37 -19.44 -26.93
N LYS A 317 -19.94 -19.15 -28.11
CA LYS A 317 -19.38 -18.16 -29.02
C LYS A 317 -19.49 -16.75 -28.44
N LEU A 318 -20.56 -16.43 -27.70
CA LEU A 318 -20.71 -15.15 -27.02
C LEU A 318 -19.66 -15.02 -25.90
N ILE A 319 -19.49 -16.06 -25.08
CA ILE A 319 -18.49 -16.11 -24.02
C ILE A 319 -17.09 -15.94 -24.61
N LYS A 320 -16.79 -16.68 -25.69
CA LYS A 320 -15.51 -16.53 -26.41
C LYS A 320 -15.30 -15.08 -26.89
N ASN A 321 -16.36 -14.45 -27.42
CA ASN A 321 -16.32 -13.04 -27.83
C ASN A 321 -16.09 -12.10 -26.64
N TYR A 322 -16.63 -12.42 -25.45
CA TYR A 322 -16.44 -11.66 -24.22
C TYR A 322 -14.98 -11.78 -23.74
N ILE A 323 -14.48 -13.00 -23.54
CA ILE A 323 -13.12 -13.29 -23.02
C ILE A 323 -12.06 -12.62 -23.92
N PHE A 324 -12.21 -12.75 -25.24
CA PHE A 324 -11.24 -12.21 -26.17
C PHE A 324 -11.55 -10.77 -26.62
N ARG A 325 -12.58 -10.11 -26.07
CA ARG A 325 -13.00 -8.75 -26.46
C ARG A 325 -13.14 -8.59 -27.97
N TYR A 326 -13.64 -9.63 -28.66
CA TYR A 326 -13.85 -9.57 -30.10
C TYR A 326 -14.99 -8.62 -30.46
N PHE A 327 -14.77 -7.76 -31.45
CA PHE A 327 -15.81 -6.86 -31.98
C PHE A 327 -16.66 -7.65 -33.00
N ARG A 328 -17.44 -8.61 -32.46
CA ARG A 328 -18.29 -9.51 -33.24
C ARG A 328 -19.68 -9.59 -32.64
N LYS A 329 -20.68 -9.50 -33.52
CA LYS A 329 -22.10 -9.63 -33.16
C LYS A 329 -22.83 -10.50 -34.19
N PRO A 330 -24.01 -11.03 -33.84
CA PRO A 330 -24.85 -11.70 -34.84
C PRO A 330 -25.20 -10.75 -35.99
N PHE A 331 -25.35 -11.32 -37.18
CA PHE A 331 -25.64 -10.51 -38.40
C PHE A 331 -27.02 -9.79 -38.33
N TYR A 332 -27.95 -10.35 -37.59
CA TYR A 332 -29.29 -9.75 -37.45
C TYR A 332 -29.35 -8.60 -36.45
N LEU A 333 -28.29 -8.35 -35.69
CA LEU A 333 -28.22 -7.17 -34.81
C LEU A 333 -27.83 -5.93 -35.62
N LYS A 334 -28.57 -4.87 -35.46
CA LYS A 334 -28.35 -3.59 -36.15
C LYS A 334 -26.96 -3.00 -35.74
N LYS A 335 -26.40 -2.19 -36.62
CA LYS A 335 -25.23 -1.38 -36.32
C LYS A 335 -25.63 -0.37 -35.23
N MET A 336 -24.89 -0.32 -34.13
CA MET A 336 -25.14 0.60 -33.03
C MET A 336 -23.98 1.60 -32.95
N ILE A 337 -24.30 2.86 -33.17
CA ILE A 337 -23.36 3.98 -33.00
C ILE A 337 -23.92 4.84 -31.87
N LEU A 338 -23.08 5.04 -30.85
CA LEU A 338 -23.38 5.91 -29.72
C LEU A 338 -22.39 7.07 -29.72
N ASN A 339 -22.90 8.27 -29.47
CA ASN A 339 -22.04 9.43 -29.32
C ASN A 339 -21.47 9.52 -27.90
N THR A 340 -20.56 10.45 -27.64
CA THR A 340 -19.90 10.60 -26.36
C THR A 340 -20.84 10.85 -25.18
N GLU A 341 -21.95 11.60 -25.42
CA GLU A 341 -22.98 11.86 -24.39
C GLU A 341 -23.76 10.59 -24.03
N GLU A 342 -24.14 9.84 -25.06
CA GLU A 342 -24.85 8.54 -24.88
C GLU A 342 -23.95 7.53 -24.16
N LEU A 343 -22.68 7.47 -24.56
CA LEU A 343 -21.69 6.59 -23.91
C LEU A 343 -21.47 6.98 -22.45
N ALA A 344 -21.32 8.26 -22.16
CA ALA A 344 -21.15 8.74 -20.78
C ALA A 344 -22.37 8.44 -19.90
N SER A 345 -23.56 8.41 -20.53
CA SER A 345 -24.80 8.03 -19.81
C SER A 345 -24.78 6.58 -19.35
N ILE A 346 -24.24 5.65 -20.17
CA ILE A 346 -24.24 4.20 -19.86
C ILE A 346 -22.96 3.75 -19.17
N PHE A 347 -21.90 4.51 -19.26
CA PHE A 347 -20.66 4.22 -18.53
C PHE A 347 -19.95 5.53 -18.14
N HIS A 348 -19.79 5.72 -16.87
CA HIS A 348 -18.88 6.71 -16.29
C HIS A 348 -18.40 6.17 -14.94
N PHE A 349 -17.36 6.79 -14.40
CA PHE A 349 -16.86 6.39 -13.10
C PHE A 349 -17.73 7.01 -12.01
N PRO A 350 -18.07 6.26 -10.96
CA PRO A 350 -18.96 6.74 -9.90
C PRO A 350 -18.31 7.83 -9.05
N HIS A 351 -19.14 8.64 -8.44
CA HIS A 351 -18.74 9.68 -7.49
C HIS A 351 -19.48 9.44 -6.18
N ILE A 352 -18.77 9.39 -5.05
CA ILE A 352 -19.34 9.04 -3.72
C ILE A 352 -20.58 9.88 -3.36
N ARG A 353 -20.59 11.14 -3.76
CA ARG A 353 -21.70 12.07 -3.47
C ARG A 353 -23.00 11.67 -4.17
N TYR A 354 -22.92 11.05 -5.33
CA TYR A 354 -24.08 10.74 -6.19
C TYR A 354 -24.37 9.24 -6.28
N ASN A 355 -23.46 8.39 -5.79
CA ASN A 355 -23.62 6.95 -5.86
C ASN A 355 -23.53 6.34 -4.46
N SER A 356 -24.64 5.76 -4.01
CA SER A 356 -24.78 5.18 -2.67
C SER A 356 -24.57 3.65 -2.62
N THR A 357 -24.19 3.01 -3.73
CA THR A 357 -24.02 1.55 -3.80
C THR A 357 -22.82 1.14 -2.92
N PRO A 358 -23.07 0.37 -1.82
CA PRO A 358 -22.00 0.05 -0.88
C PRO A 358 -20.94 -0.92 -1.42
N GLU A 359 -21.31 -1.75 -2.39
CA GLU A 359 -20.43 -2.76 -2.98
C GLU A 359 -19.38 -2.19 -3.92
N ILE A 360 -19.45 -0.90 -4.27
CA ILE A 360 -18.41 -0.26 -5.10
C ILE A 360 -17.09 -0.24 -4.33
N LYS A 361 -16.03 -0.75 -4.96
CA LYS A 361 -14.67 -0.74 -4.40
C LYS A 361 -14.09 0.67 -4.49
N TRP A 362 -14.16 1.39 -3.38
CA TRP A 362 -13.60 2.75 -3.27
C TRP A 362 -12.15 2.70 -2.79
N GLN A 363 -11.41 3.73 -3.15
CA GLN A 363 -10.07 3.98 -2.62
C GLN A 363 -10.19 4.75 -1.30
N ASN A 364 -9.56 4.21 -0.25
CA ASN A 364 -9.48 4.88 1.06
C ASN A 364 -8.13 5.59 1.26
N PHE A 365 -7.31 5.69 0.23
CA PHE A 365 -5.95 6.22 0.30
C PHE A 365 -5.84 7.50 -0.54
N LYS A 366 -5.54 8.63 0.14
CA LYS A 366 -5.33 9.92 -0.54
C LYS A 366 -3.96 9.91 -1.23
N ILE A 367 -3.94 10.19 -2.54
CA ILE A 367 -2.70 10.27 -3.32
C ILE A 367 -2.24 11.73 -3.38
N VAL A 368 -1.03 11.97 -2.89
CA VAL A 368 -0.40 13.30 -2.86
C VAL A 368 0.97 13.22 -3.54
N LYS A 369 1.25 14.18 -4.41
CA LYS A 369 2.51 14.27 -5.15
C LYS A 369 3.69 14.47 -4.20
N ALA A 370 4.78 13.75 -4.43
CA ALA A 370 6.03 13.96 -3.69
C ALA A 370 6.66 15.32 -4.05
N PRO A 371 7.30 15.98 -3.09
CA PRO A 371 8.01 17.24 -3.36
C PRO A 371 9.05 17.11 -4.48
N THR A 372 9.37 18.22 -5.13
CA THR A 372 10.31 18.23 -6.26
C THR A 372 11.77 18.02 -5.82
N ASN A 373 12.09 18.41 -4.60
CA ASN A 373 13.45 18.38 -4.04
C ASN A 373 13.87 17.02 -3.45
N ILE A 374 13.13 15.94 -3.68
CA ILE A 374 13.52 14.58 -3.24
C ILE A 374 14.88 14.21 -3.88
N PRO A 375 15.86 13.72 -3.10
CA PRO A 375 17.16 13.34 -3.65
C PRO A 375 17.07 12.22 -4.69
N LYS A 376 18.00 12.21 -5.62
CA LYS A 376 18.12 11.17 -6.66
C LYS A 376 19.05 10.04 -6.26
N GLU A 377 19.85 10.25 -5.25
CA GLU A 377 20.87 9.33 -4.74
C GLU A 377 20.64 8.99 -3.26
N UNK A 378 21.30 7.97 -2.64
CA UNK A 378 21.17 7.51 -1.33
C UNK A 378 20.22 6.36 -1.27
N ILE A 379 19.88 6.10 -0.18
CA ILE A 379 19.08 4.86 -0.07
C ILE A 379 17.63 5.08 -0.51
N LEU A 380 17.05 4.04 -1.15
CA LEU A 380 15.68 4.02 -1.64
C LEU A 380 14.74 3.62 -0.49
N LEU A 381 13.72 4.38 -0.23
CA LEU A 381 12.70 4.11 0.80
C LEU A 381 11.40 3.54 0.24
N UNK A 382 10.79 4.22 -0.68
CA UNK A 382 9.57 3.95 -1.16
C UNK A 382 9.46 4.42 -2.50
N HIS A 383 8.20 4.35 -2.96
CA HIS A 383 7.84 5.01 -4.23
C HIS A 383 6.66 5.95 -4.00
N ASN A 384 6.63 7.08 -4.69
CA ASN A 384 5.43 7.92 -4.83
C ASN A 384 4.89 7.67 -6.25
N ILE A 385 3.61 7.34 -6.37
CA ILE A 385 2.95 7.18 -7.67
C ILE A 385 1.86 8.26 -7.74
N TYR A 386 2.07 9.22 -8.64
CA TYR A 386 1.15 10.33 -8.84
C TYR A 386 0.87 10.50 -10.32
N ARG A 387 -0.37 10.41 -10.70
CA ARG A 387 -0.82 10.53 -12.10
C ARG A 387 -0.01 9.67 -13.10
N UNK A 388 0.32 8.46 -12.57
CA UNK A 388 0.94 7.54 -13.32
C UNK A 388 2.38 7.65 -13.38
N VAL A 389 2.84 8.71 -12.79
CA VAL A 389 4.30 8.86 -12.75
C VAL A 389 4.83 8.25 -11.48
N LYS A 390 5.72 7.26 -11.61
CA LYS A 390 6.38 6.59 -10.48
C LYS A 390 7.69 7.34 -10.18
N LYS A 391 7.81 7.88 -8.97
CA LYS A 391 9.00 8.57 -8.48
C LYS A 391 9.62 7.77 -7.34
N GLU A 392 10.91 7.52 -7.40
CA GLU A 392 11.67 6.93 -6.30
C GLU A 392 11.82 7.96 -5.18
N ILE A 393 11.58 7.53 -3.95
CA ILE A 393 11.74 8.35 -2.76
C ILE A 393 13.00 7.86 -2.06
N ARG A 394 14.01 8.72 -2.02
CA ARG A 394 15.33 8.44 -1.46
C ARG A 394 15.65 9.42 -0.34
N ILE A 395 16.55 9.03 0.57
CA ILE A 395 17.00 9.87 1.68
C ILE A 395 18.53 9.94 1.68
N LYS A 396 19.05 11.15 1.88
CA LYS A 396 20.49 11.39 2.01
C LYS A 396 21.00 10.87 3.37
N THR A 397 22.24 10.42 3.43
CA THR A 397 22.88 9.95 4.66
C THR A 397 22.81 11.00 5.77
N GLU A 398 23.12 12.27 5.46
CA GLU A 398 23.08 13.37 6.44
C GLU A 398 21.68 13.59 7.05
N ASP A 399 20.64 13.46 6.23
CA ASP A 399 19.25 13.61 6.69
C ASP A 399 18.82 12.47 7.62
N ARG A 400 19.44 11.29 7.51
CA ARG A 400 19.15 10.13 8.37
C ARG A 400 19.54 10.39 9.83
N PHE A 401 20.49 11.30 10.09
CA PHE A 401 20.85 11.68 11.46
C PHE A 401 19.84 12.61 12.12
N ARG A 402 18.76 12.96 11.40
CA ARG A 402 17.55 13.57 11.96
C ARG A 402 16.52 12.47 12.31
N HIS A 403 16.99 11.24 12.36
CA HIS A 403 16.23 10.04 12.77
C HIS A 403 15.05 9.71 11.85
N PHE A 404 14.49 8.53 11.99
CA PHE A 404 13.38 8.01 11.18
C PHE A 404 12.37 7.31 12.09
N TYR A 405 11.11 7.72 12.02
CA TYR A 405 10.04 7.21 12.87
C TYR A 405 8.92 6.64 12.03
N VAL A 406 8.48 5.41 12.40
CA VAL A 406 7.41 4.70 11.69
C VAL A 406 6.30 4.34 12.66
N ILE A 407 5.07 4.71 12.33
CA ILE A 407 3.88 4.38 13.13
C ILE A 407 2.84 3.67 12.25
N GLY A 408 2.11 2.72 12.84
CA GLY A 408 1.00 2.04 12.17
C GLY A 408 0.53 0.79 12.88
N GLN A 409 -0.71 0.41 12.63
CA GLN A 409 -1.33 -0.79 13.21
C GLN A 409 -0.55 -2.08 12.89
N THR A 410 -0.78 -3.12 13.67
CA THR A 410 -0.26 -4.46 13.42
C THR A 410 -0.68 -4.94 12.02
N GLY A 411 0.24 -5.56 11.29
CA GLY A 411 -0.04 -6.10 9.94
C GLY A 411 0.06 -5.08 8.81
N THR A 412 0.58 -3.88 9.07
CA THR A 412 0.74 -2.84 8.04
C THR A 412 2.11 -2.82 7.34
N UNK A 413 3.08 -3.71 7.81
CA UNK A 413 4.23 -3.86 7.25
C UNK A 413 5.27 -2.99 7.67
N LYS A 414 5.16 -2.38 8.87
CA LYS A 414 6.16 -1.45 9.44
C LYS A 414 7.59 -1.98 9.33
N SER A 415 7.80 -3.24 9.69
CA SER A 415 9.13 -3.87 9.64
C SER A 415 9.68 -3.97 8.20
N SER A 416 8.83 -3.89 7.19
CA SER A 416 9.25 -3.92 5.77
C SER A 416 10.13 -2.72 5.40
N ILE A 417 9.81 -1.50 5.86
CA ILE A 417 10.64 -0.33 5.55
C ILE A 417 12.00 -0.44 6.28
N MET A 418 12.00 -0.93 7.51
CA MET A 418 13.26 -1.19 8.23
C MET A 418 14.12 -2.21 7.49
N GLN A 419 13.50 -3.27 6.97
CA GLN A 419 14.19 -4.29 6.19
C GLN A 419 14.77 -3.71 4.89
N VAL A 420 14.00 -2.89 4.18
CA VAL A 420 14.45 -2.22 2.93
C VAL A 420 15.66 -1.31 3.20
N MET A 421 15.62 -0.54 4.30
CA MET A 421 16.71 0.35 4.68
C MET A 421 17.95 -0.44 5.13
N ALA A 422 17.78 -1.38 6.05
CA ALA A 422 18.87 -2.18 6.63
C ALA A 422 19.60 -3.02 5.58
N ARG A 423 18.88 -3.62 4.60
CA ARG A 423 19.51 -4.38 3.50
C ARG A 423 20.43 -3.50 2.67
N GLN A 424 20.03 -2.26 2.40
CA GLN A 424 20.88 -1.31 1.66
C GLN A 424 22.10 -0.89 2.48
N ASP A 425 21.93 -0.67 3.79
CA ASP A 425 23.04 -0.37 4.70
C ASP A 425 24.05 -1.54 4.73
N LEU A 426 23.58 -2.76 4.84
CA LEU A 426 24.43 -3.97 4.81
C LEU A 426 25.22 -4.03 3.51
N LYS A 427 24.57 -3.81 2.37
CA LYS A 427 25.19 -3.83 1.04
C LYS A 427 26.21 -2.69 0.87
N ASN A 428 25.94 -1.53 1.46
CA ASN A 428 26.79 -0.34 1.35
C ASN A 428 27.97 -0.35 2.34
N GLY A 429 28.09 -1.38 3.20
CA GLY A 429 29.17 -1.49 4.16
C GLY A 429 28.95 -0.73 5.47
N GLU A 430 27.74 -0.30 5.73
CA GLU A 430 27.42 0.49 6.92
C GLU A 430 27.34 -0.33 8.22
N UNK A 431 27.46 0.13 9.37
CA UNK A 431 27.38 -0.40 10.55
C UNK A 431 26.06 -0.30 11.01
N ILE A 432 25.53 -1.30 11.34
CA ILE A 432 24.15 -1.33 11.84
C ILE A 432 24.00 -2.10 13.14
N CYS A 433 22.97 -1.74 13.91
CA CYS A 433 22.42 -2.56 15.00
C CYS A 433 20.91 -2.69 14.76
N VAL A 434 20.39 -3.93 14.82
CA VAL A 434 18.96 -4.20 14.67
C VAL A 434 18.47 -4.89 15.95
N ILE A 435 17.48 -4.29 16.64
CA ILE A 435 16.84 -4.85 17.83
C ILE A 435 15.41 -5.23 17.52
N ASP A 436 15.09 -6.52 17.62
CA ASP A 436 13.81 -7.09 17.19
C ASP A 436 13.16 -7.96 18.26
N PRO A 437 12.02 -7.53 18.86
CA PRO A 437 11.30 -8.33 19.87
C PRO A 437 10.50 -9.50 19.32
N HIS A 438 10.37 -9.61 18.01
CA HIS A 438 9.66 -10.71 17.34
C HIS A 438 10.62 -11.75 16.77
N GLY A 439 11.79 -11.33 16.34
CA GLY A 439 12.83 -12.16 15.77
C GLY A 439 12.74 -12.39 14.27
N ASP A 440 11.65 -11.92 13.63
CA ASP A 440 11.43 -12.11 12.19
C ASP A 440 12.34 -11.19 11.37
N LEU A 441 12.38 -9.90 11.71
CA LEU A 441 13.25 -8.92 11.06
C LEU A 441 14.72 -9.35 11.20
N ALA A 442 15.12 -9.75 12.40
CA ALA A 442 16.49 -10.22 12.68
C ALA A 442 16.87 -11.41 11.79
N ARG A 443 15.99 -12.42 11.71
CA ARG A 443 16.24 -13.62 10.87
C ARG A 443 16.24 -13.29 9.37
N ASP A 444 15.30 -12.44 8.93
CA ASP A 444 15.12 -12.12 7.52
C ASP A 444 16.28 -11.29 6.95
N LEU A 445 17.03 -10.57 7.79
CA LEU A 445 18.17 -9.77 7.36
C LEU A 445 19.43 -10.62 7.14
N LEU A 446 19.62 -11.71 7.87
CA LEU A 446 20.83 -12.52 7.83
C LEU A 446 21.24 -12.98 6.42
N PRO A 447 20.32 -13.51 5.60
CA PRO A 447 20.69 -13.96 4.24
C PRO A 447 21.15 -12.83 3.29
N PHE A 448 20.93 -11.57 3.66
CA PHE A 448 21.29 -10.41 2.84
C PHE A 448 22.61 -9.77 3.23
N ILE A 449 23.28 -10.29 4.29
CA ILE A 449 24.59 -9.81 4.70
C ILE A 449 25.61 -10.25 3.62
N PRO A 450 26.43 -9.32 3.09
CA PRO A 450 27.45 -9.70 2.11
C PRO A 450 28.48 -10.69 2.69
N ARG A 451 28.92 -11.67 1.89
CA ARG A 451 29.86 -12.72 2.33
C ARG A 451 31.16 -12.16 2.87
N GLU A 452 31.65 -11.09 2.28
CA GLU A 452 32.88 -10.41 2.70
C GLU A 452 32.78 -9.76 4.09
N ARG A 453 31.58 -9.63 4.62
CA ARG A 453 31.30 -9.08 5.96
C ARG A 453 30.98 -10.16 7.00
N ALA A 454 31.19 -11.45 6.69
CA ALA A 454 30.89 -12.56 7.59
C ALA A 454 31.55 -12.40 8.95
N ASP A 455 32.82 -11.92 8.99
CA ASP A 455 33.60 -11.70 10.22
C ASP A 455 33.11 -10.53 11.07
N ASP A 456 32.29 -9.67 10.50
CA ASP A 456 31.78 -8.48 11.19
C ASP A 456 30.46 -8.75 11.91
N VAL A 457 29.84 -9.93 11.70
CA VAL A 457 28.52 -10.24 12.20
C VAL A 457 28.56 -10.66 13.66
N ILE A 458 27.79 -9.97 14.50
CA ILE A 458 27.56 -10.29 15.90
C ILE A 458 26.06 -10.58 16.03
N ILE A 459 25.72 -11.80 16.43
CA ILE A 459 24.32 -12.19 16.67
C ILE A 459 24.13 -12.39 18.16
N PHE A 460 23.28 -11.55 18.75
CA PHE A 460 22.86 -11.65 20.13
C PHE A 460 21.48 -12.30 20.15
N ASP A 461 21.45 -13.60 20.43
CA ASP A 461 20.22 -14.38 20.56
C ASP A 461 20.22 -15.10 21.91
N PRO A 462 19.55 -14.53 22.93
CA PRO A 462 19.51 -15.14 24.27
C PRO A 462 18.89 -16.54 24.31
N SER A 463 18.12 -16.94 23.29
CA SER A 463 17.54 -18.27 23.22
C SER A 463 18.58 -19.38 22.93
N ASP A 464 19.78 -18.97 22.50
CA ASP A 464 20.92 -19.90 22.35
C ASP A 464 21.55 -20.18 23.73
N THR A 465 21.01 -21.12 24.44
CA THR A 465 21.43 -21.46 25.80
C THR A 465 22.74 -22.24 25.87
N ASP A 466 23.15 -22.86 24.75
CA ASP A 466 24.39 -23.67 24.71
C ASP A 466 25.65 -22.80 24.66
N ARG A 467 25.55 -21.61 24.09
CA ARG A 467 26.66 -20.65 23.97
C ARG A 467 26.19 -19.24 24.33
N PRO A 468 25.90 -18.94 25.61
CA PRO A 468 25.41 -17.61 26.02
C PRO A 468 26.41 -16.50 25.68
N VAL A 469 25.86 -15.41 25.27
CA VAL A 469 26.61 -14.18 24.99
C VAL A 469 26.42 -13.20 26.15
N UNK A 470 27.32 -12.71 26.84
CA UNK A 470 27.32 -12.03 27.91
C UNK A 470 27.02 -10.72 27.66
N LEU A 471 26.29 -10.13 28.44
CA LEU A 471 25.91 -8.71 28.46
C LEU A 471 25.88 -8.19 29.90
N ASN A 472 26.91 -7.49 30.32
CA ASN A 472 26.99 -6.96 31.68
C ASN A 472 26.40 -5.54 31.76
N LEU A 473 25.33 -5.38 32.51
CA LEU A 473 24.67 -4.09 32.77
C LEU A 473 25.60 -3.11 33.53
N LEU A 474 26.41 -3.61 34.44
CA LEU A 474 27.22 -2.78 35.36
C LEU A 474 28.65 -2.50 34.86
N GLU A 475 28.94 -2.81 33.60
CA GLU A 475 30.26 -2.56 33.02
C GLU A 475 30.43 -1.08 32.70
N ALA A 476 31.45 -0.46 33.35
CA ALA A 476 31.86 0.94 33.11
C ALA A 476 33.32 0.97 32.69
N HIS A 477 33.70 1.89 31.82
CA HIS A 477 35.06 1.99 31.26
C HIS A 477 35.91 3.06 31.96
N SER A 478 35.28 3.92 32.79
CA SER A 478 35.99 4.94 33.59
C SER A 478 35.21 5.22 34.88
N ASP A 479 35.86 5.87 35.86
CA ASP A 479 35.23 6.24 37.13
C ASP A 479 34.07 7.24 36.90
N GLU A 480 34.13 8.09 35.85
CA GLU A 480 33.08 9.05 35.49
C GLU A 480 31.81 8.33 34.96
N GLU A 481 32.02 7.22 34.23
CA GLU A 481 30.90 6.45 33.70
C GLU A 481 30.13 5.68 34.78
N LYS A 482 30.74 5.35 35.90
CA LYS A 482 30.12 4.54 36.97
C LYS A 482 28.81 5.16 37.46
N GLU A 483 28.78 6.47 37.69
CA GLU A 483 27.55 7.16 38.14
C GLU A 483 26.48 7.09 37.09
N LEU A 484 26.82 7.24 35.80
CA LEU A 484 25.87 7.17 34.69
C LEU A 484 25.32 5.76 34.53
N VAL A 485 26.20 4.76 34.58
CA VAL A 485 25.81 3.33 34.50
C VAL A 485 24.90 2.96 35.69
N ALA A 486 25.23 3.41 36.91
CA ALA A 486 24.40 3.19 38.09
C ALA A 486 23.01 3.83 37.96
N MET A 487 22.93 5.05 37.43
CA MET A 487 21.65 5.73 37.17
C MET A 487 20.82 5.03 36.10
N ASP A 488 21.47 4.60 35.01
CA ASP A 488 20.78 3.87 33.94
C ASP A 488 20.26 2.50 34.44
N ALA A 489 21.10 1.80 35.23
CA ALA A 489 20.68 0.52 35.84
C ALA A 489 19.47 0.72 36.76
N LEU A 490 19.50 1.80 37.54
CA LEU A 490 18.37 2.17 38.42
C LEU A 490 17.10 2.47 37.57
N ASN A 491 17.23 3.27 36.51
CA ASN A 491 16.09 3.62 35.64
C ASN A 491 15.50 2.37 34.97
N ILE A 492 16.32 1.42 34.55
CA ILE A 492 15.87 0.14 34.01
C ILE A 492 15.03 -0.61 35.05
N MET A 493 15.50 -0.68 36.29
CA MET A 493 14.76 -1.36 37.39
C MET A 493 13.42 -0.68 37.70
N ILE A 494 13.41 0.64 37.75
CA ILE A 494 12.18 1.42 37.94
C ILE A 494 11.20 1.15 36.80
N LYS A 495 11.68 1.13 35.57
CA LYS A 495 10.83 0.88 34.37
C LYS A 495 10.26 -0.55 34.36
N LEU A 496 11.04 -1.52 34.80
CA LEU A 496 10.60 -2.93 34.87
C LEU A 496 9.53 -3.17 35.95
N PHE A 497 9.69 -2.55 37.13
CA PHE A 497 8.89 -2.89 38.30
C PHE A 497 7.88 -1.82 38.70
N GLY A 498 8.03 -0.62 38.19
CA GLY A 498 7.20 0.56 38.56
C GLY A 498 7.72 1.26 39.80
N ASN A 499 7.53 2.58 39.89
CA ASN A 499 7.94 3.40 41.01
C ASN A 499 7.29 3.00 42.37
N GLU A 500 6.07 2.46 42.33
CA GLU A 500 5.36 1.99 43.54
C GLU A 500 6.03 0.78 44.17
N VAL A 501 6.57 -0.09 43.31
CA VAL A 501 7.19 -1.36 43.73
C VAL A 501 8.68 -1.13 43.98
N PHE A 502 9.37 -0.39 43.11
CA PHE A 502 10.78 -0.03 43.24
C PHE A 502 10.88 1.39 43.82
N GLY A 503 10.36 1.55 45.05
CA GLY A 503 10.21 2.84 45.72
C GLY A 503 11.54 3.45 46.18
N PRO A 504 11.54 4.71 46.70
CA PRO A 504 12.77 5.47 47.02
C PRO A 504 13.76 4.75 47.92
N ARG A 505 13.29 3.95 48.84
CA ARG A 505 14.16 3.22 49.78
C ARG A 505 14.93 2.08 49.06
N ILE A 506 14.23 1.34 48.18
CA ILE A 506 14.85 0.29 47.36
C ILE A 506 15.81 0.90 46.36
N GLN A 507 15.46 2.05 45.80
CA GLN A 507 16.31 2.83 44.87
C GLN A 507 17.64 3.19 45.54
N ASP A 508 17.59 3.66 46.80
CA ASP A 508 18.77 4.02 47.57
C ASP A 508 19.66 2.77 47.84
N TYR A 509 19.04 1.66 48.20
CA TYR A 509 19.77 0.37 48.42
C TYR A 509 20.44 -0.06 47.13
N PHE A 510 19.70 -0.09 46.04
CA PHE A 510 20.19 -0.50 44.71
C PHE A 510 21.37 0.35 44.23
N ARG A 511 21.23 1.68 44.31
CA ARG A 511 22.26 2.62 43.89
C ARG A 511 23.55 2.42 44.64
N ASN A 512 23.48 2.35 45.97
CA ASN A 512 24.66 2.15 46.83
C ASN A 512 25.31 0.77 46.56
N ALA A 513 24.52 -0.26 46.40
CA ALA A 513 25.00 -1.61 46.05
C ALA A 513 25.75 -1.64 44.72
N VAL A 514 25.15 -1.04 43.67
CA VAL A 514 25.73 -1.00 42.30
C VAL A 514 27.07 -0.27 42.32
N LEU A 515 27.13 0.91 42.95
CA LEU A 515 28.38 1.71 43.03
C LEU A 515 29.47 0.93 43.81
N THR A 516 29.07 0.18 44.85
CA THR A 516 29.99 -0.68 45.63
C THR A 516 30.60 -1.78 44.76
N LEU A 517 29.74 -2.45 44.01
CA LEU A 517 30.18 -3.53 43.10
C LEU A 517 31.11 -3.04 42.00
N MET A 518 30.78 -1.87 41.45
CA MET A 518 31.59 -1.28 40.34
C MET A 518 33.01 -0.84 40.77
N ASP A 519 33.23 -0.63 42.05
CA ASP A 519 34.57 -0.28 42.57
C ASP A 519 35.45 -1.52 42.79
N TYR A 520 34.88 -2.73 42.74
CA TYR A 520 35.61 -3.95 42.93
C TYR A 520 36.47 -4.29 41.70
N PRO A 521 37.80 -4.50 41.85
CA PRO A 521 38.71 -4.72 40.70
C PRO A 521 38.42 -6.02 39.93
N GLY A 522 37.77 -7.01 40.54
CA GLY A 522 37.38 -8.27 39.86
C GLY A 522 36.13 -8.22 39.01
N GLY A 523 35.57 -7.08 38.97
CA GLY A 523 34.30 -6.89 38.26
C GLY A 523 33.04 -7.28 39.02
N UNK A 524 31.81 -6.98 38.51
CA UNK A 524 30.59 -7.21 39.09
C UNK A 524 29.65 -7.65 38.13
N ALA A 525 28.69 -8.12 38.58
CA ALA A 525 27.51 -8.38 37.78
C ALA A 525 26.25 -8.04 38.57
N ILE A 526 25.15 -7.79 37.88
CA ILE A 526 23.85 -7.45 38.51
C ILE A 526 23.38 -8.56 39.46
N THR A 527 23.76 -9.79 39.18
CA THR A 527 23.46 -10.98 40.02
C THR A 527 24.12 -10.91 41.41
N ASP A 528 25.15 -10.08 41.57
CA ASP A 528 25.88 -9.93 42.85
C ASP A 528 25.23 -8.94 43.83
N VAL A 529 24.27 -8.12 43.32
CA VAL A 529 23.64 -7.04 44.08
C VAL A 529 23.01 -7.57 45.39
N MET A 530 22.27 -8.67 45.34
CA MET A 530 21.57 -9.17 46.51
C MET A 530 22.55 -9.81 47.52
N ARG A 531 23.69 -10.28 47.06
CA ARG A 531 24.72 -10.89 47.90
C ARG A 531 25.31 -9.86 48.89
N LEU A 532 25.37 -8.59 48.50
CA LEU A 532 25.79 -7.49 49.41
C LEU A 532 24.89 -7.38 50.66
N PHE A 533 23.65 -7.82 50.55
CA PHE A 533 22.67 -7.70 51.65
C PHE A 533 22.47 -9.02 52.40
N THR A 534 22.88 -10.14 51.84
CA THR A 534 22.61 -11.47 52.39
C THR A 534 23.88 -12.20 52.89
N ASP A 535 25.07 -11.72 52.45
CA ASP A 535 26.38 -12.35 52.78
C ASP A 535 27.29 -11.27 53.40
N THR A 536 27.48 -11.36 54.72
CA THR A 536 28.22 -10.36 55.49
C THR A 536 29.72 -10.29 55.11
N GLU A 537 30.31 -11.44 54.83
CA GLU A 537 31.76 -11.48 54.49
C GLU A 537 31.98 -10.89 53.08
N PHE A 538 31.10 -11.24 52.15
CA PHE A 538 31.10 -10.63 50.79
C PHE A 538 30.93 -9.13 50.89
N GLN A 539 29.96 -8.67 51.70
CA GLN A 539 29.70 -7.21 51.91
C GLN A 539 30.96 -6.53 52.40
N LYS A 540 31.56 -7.00 53.49
CA LYS A 540 32.77 -6.44 54.09
C LYS A 540 33.91 -6.32 53.05
N ASP A 541 34.11 -7.40 52.27
CA ASP A 541 35.16 -7.44 51.26
C ASP A 541 34.92 -6.37 50.19
N ARG A 542 33.69 -6.28 49.67
CA ARG A 542 33.38 -5.29 48.62
C ARG A 542 33.42 -3.86 49.12
N VAL A 543 32.93 -3.59 50.32
CA VAL A 543 32.92 -2.27 50.96
C VAL A 543 34.38 -1.72 51.17
N ARG A 544 35.35 -2.60 51.42
CA ARG A 544 36.78 -2.22 51.53
C ARG A 544 37.30 -1.53 50.25
N HIS A 545 36.77 -1.87 49.10
CA HIS A 545 37.21 -1.36 47.81
C HIS A 545 36.48 -0.10 47.36
N VAL A 546 35.44 0.32 48.10
CA VAL A 546 34.64 1.50 47.77
C VAL A 546 35.52 2.78 47.83
N LYS A 547 35.58 3.46 46.71
CA LYS A 547 36.31 4.72 46.53
C LYS A 547 35.50 5.94 46.98
N ASN A 548 34.17 5.91 46.71
CA ASN A 548 33.29 7.03 47.05
C ASN A 548 33.03 7.10 48.54
N PRO A 549 33.47 8.14 49.26
CA PRO A 549 33.31 8.23 50.71
C PRO A 549 31.86 8.26 51.18
N ILE A 550 30.93 8.76 50.35
CA ILE A 550 29.50 8.83 50.71
C ILE A 550 28.93 7.44 50.70
N VAL A 551 29.24 6.63 49.73
CA VAL A 551 28.82 5.21 49.62
C VAL A 551 29.40 4.39 50.78
N LYS A 552 30.68 4.68 51.14
CA LYS A 552 31.35 4.01 52.28
C LYS A 552 30.62 4.32 53.60
N VAL A 553 30.32 5.61 53.86
CA VAL A 553 29.59 6.08 55.03
C VAL A 553 28.16 5.46 55.08
N TRP A 554 27.53 5.31 53.92
CA TRP A 554 26.21 4.70 53.82
C TRP A 554 26.24 3.26 54.39
N TRP A 555 27.23 2.44 54.02
CA TRP A 555 27.39 1.09 54.52
C TRP A 555 27.77 1.08 56.00
N GLU A 556 28.76 1.89 56.41
CA GLU A 556 29.32 1.86 57.76
C GLU A 556 28.45 2.52 58.82
N LYS A 557 27.60 3.46 58.44
CA LYS A 557 26.69 4.19 59.36
C LYS A 557 25.23 3.91 59.06
N THR A 558 24.75 4.26 57.88
CA THR A 558 23.31 4.19 57.58
C THR A 558 22.79 2.74 57.59
N PHE A 559 23.39 1.90 56.79
CA PHE A 559 22.99 0.47 56.72
C PHE A 559 23.30 -0.30 58.01
N ALA A 560 24.49 -0.06 58.58
CA ALA A 560 24.93 -0.76 59.83
C ALA A 560 24.00 -0.46 61.03
N SER A 561 23.48 0.76 61.15
CA SER A 561 22.61 1.23 62.26
C SER A 561 21.16 0.82 62.12
N MET A 562 20.79 0.24 60.99
CA MET A 562 19.42 -0.20 60.77
C MET A 562 19.04 -1.40 61.65
N UNK A 563 18.00 -1.43 62.09
CA UNK A 563 17.50 -2.37 62.85
C UNK A 563 17.30 -3.66 62.15
N ASP A 564 17.54 -4.67 62.90
CA ASP A 564 17.40 -6.02 62.31
C ASP A 564 15.97 -6.29 61.79
N ARG A 565 14.97 -5.81 62.51
CA ARG A 565 13.57 -5.90 62.06
C ARG A 565 13.35 -5.22 60.71
N GLU A 566 13.93 -4.07 60.51
CA GLU A 566 13.85 -3.29 59.28
C GLU A 566 14.55 -3.99 58.12
N LYS A 567 15.77 -4.54 58.38
CA LYS A 567 16.48 -5.34 57.38
C LYS A 567 15.70 -6.59 57.02
N ALA A 568 15.10 -7.30 57.99
CA ALA A 568 14.30 -8.50 57.78
C ALA A 568 13.04 -8.25 56.93
N GLU A 569 12.53 -7.02 56.92
CA GLU A 569 11.37 -6.62 56.11
C GLU A 569 11.75 -6.24 54.66
N ILE A 570 12.80 -5.43 54.50
CA ILE A 570 13.18 -4.83 53.22
C ILE A 570 13.99 -5.79 52.36
N ILE A 571 14.94 -6.53 52.94
CA ILE A 571 15.87 -7.36 52.13
C ILE A 571 15.11 -8.49 51.39
N PRO A 572 14.18 -9.26 51.98
CA PRO A 572 13.44 -10.25 51.21
C PRO A 572 12.57 -9.64 50.13
N TYR A 573 11.95 -8.45 50.39
CA TYR A 573 11.16 -7.75 49.42
C TYR A 573 12.01 -7.31 48.20
N PHE A 574 13.20 -6.76 48.47
CA PHE A 574 14.15 -6.36 47.45
C PHE A 574 14.66 -7.61 46.67
N GLN A 575 15.02 -8.69 47.39
CA GLN A 575 15.48 -9.94 46.79
C GLN A 575 14.47 -10.53 45.79
N ALA A 576 13.18 -10.43 46.13
CA ALA A 576 12.11 -10.97 45.27
C ALA A 576 12.12 -10.33 43.86
N LYS A 577 12.62 -9.10 43.74
CA LYS A 577 12.72 -8.41 42.44
C LYS A 577 13.83 -8.99 41.54
N PHE A 578 14.87 -9.58 42.15
CA PHE A 578 15.99 -10.16 41.42
C PHE A 578 15.83 -11.65 41.13
N SER A 579 14.99 -12.34 41.92
CA SER A 579 14.81 -13.79 41.79
C SER A 579 14.38 -14.22 40.37
N GLY A 580 13.52 -13.41 39.71
CA GLY A 580 13.01 -13.72 38.39
C GLY A 580 14.09 -13.91 37.33
N PHE A 581 15.18 -13.15 37.41
CA PHE A 581 16.28 -13.26 36.43
C PHE A 581 17.54 -13.93 36.98
N THR A 582 17.74 -13.97 38.27
CA THR A 582 18.91 -14.68 38.88
C THR A 582 18.69 -16.20 38.95
N THR A 583 17.45 -16.65 39.20
CA THR A 583 17.09 -18.08 39.21
C THR A 583 16.96 -18.67 37.82
N ASN A 584 16.61 -17.86 36.83
CA ASN A 584 16.53 -18.29 35.45
C ASN A 584 17.94 -18.52 34.90
N LYS A 585 18.28 -19.78 34.57
CA LYS A 585 19.62 -20.20 34.12
C LYS A 585 20.07 -19.41 32.85
N MET A 586 19.19 -19.25 31.86
CA MET A 586 19.46 -18.52 30.62
C MET A 586 19.87 -17.08 30.95
N MET A 587 19.04 -16.40 31.73
CA MET A 587 19.28 -14.98 32.08
C MET A 587 20.54 -14.82 32.90
N ARG A 588 20.72 -15.69 33.95
CA ARG A 588 21.88 -15.66 34.81
C ARG A 588 23.18 -15.84 34.01
N ASN A 589 23.21 -16.72 33.02
CA ASN A 589 24.39 -16.98 32.19
C ASN A 589 24.72 -15.77 31.27
N ILE A 590 23.72 -14.95 30.93
CA ILE A 590 23.90 -13.75 30.08
C ILE A 590 24.34 -12.54 30.92
N ILE A 591 23.55 -12.20 31.98
CA ILE A 591 23.77 -10.98 32.76
C ILE A 591 24.67 -11.18 34.01
N GLY A 592 24.99 -12.42 34.33
CA GLY A 592 25.82 -12.78 35.48
C GLY A 592 27.34 -12.84 35.19
N GLN A 593 27.74 -12.63 33.96
CA GLN A 593 29.16 -12.57 33.58
C GLN A 593 29.72 -11.18 33.86
N THR A 594 30.97 -11.10 34.26
CA THR A 594 31.64 -9.86 34.69
C THR A 594 32.07 -8.95 33.52
N LYS A 595 32.16 -9.52 32.33
CA LYS A 595 32.52 -8.77 31.10
C LYS A 595 31.56 -9.12 30.00
N SER A 596 31.18 -8.11 29.21
CA SER A 596 30.38 -8.31 28.00
C SER A 596 31.19 -9.02 26.90
N SER A 597 30.55 -9.78 26.03
CA SER A 597 31.18 -10.52 24.94
C SER A 597 31.74 -9.60 23.83
N PHE A 598 31.23 -8.39 23.75
CA PHE A 598 31.66 -7.38 22.75
C PHE A 598 31.50 -5.99 23.36
N ASP A 599 32.36 -5.08 22.92
CA ASP A 599 32.25 -3.66 23.30
C ASP A 599 31.42 -2.92 22.25
N ILE A 600 30.38 -2.21 22.67
CA ILE A 600 29.46 -1.47 21.80
C ILE A 600 30.22 -0.33 21.06
N LEU A 601 31.20 0.29 21.70
CA LEU A 601 31.98 1.36 21.00
C LEU A 601 32.77 0.77 19.82
N ASP A 602 33.34 -0.41 20.01
CA ASP A 602 34.01 -1.15 18.93
C ASP A 602 33.01 -1.51 17.81
N VAL A 603 31.83 -1.96 18.18
CA VAL A 603 30.73 -2.24 17.20
C VAL A 603 30.45 -0.98 16.36
N MET A 604 30.38 0.19 16.99
CA MET A 604 30.09 1.46 16.32
C MET A 604 31.26 2.00 15.47
N GLN A 605 32.51 1.64 15.79
CA GLN A 605 33.71 2.22 15.13
C GLN A 605 34.38 1.27 14.14
N SER A 606 34.11 -0.06 14.22
CA SER A 606 34.80 -1.09 13.44
C SER A 606 33.95 -1.78 12.36
N UNK A 607 32.78 -1.15 11.93
CA UNK A 607 31.98 -1.55 10.95
C UNK A 607 31.23 -2.74 11.22
N LYS A 608 31.02 -3.03 12.41
CA LYS A 608 30.36 -4.29 12.76
C LYS A 608 28.86 -4.26 12.45
N ILE A 609 28.27 -5.48 12.43
CA ILE A 609 26.84 -5.71 12.22
C ILE A 609 26.33 -6.43 13.47
N LEU A 610 25.51 -5.74 14.28
CA LEU A 610 24.94 -6.31 15.50
C LEU A 610 23.45 -6.65 15.26
N ILE A 611 23.11 -7.93 15.21
CA ILE A 611 21.74 -8.41 15.05
C ILE A 611 21.26 -8.98 16.40
N VAL A 612 20.22 -8.34 16.96
CA VAL A 612 19.71 -8.61 18.30
C VAL A 612 18.31 -9.24 18.17
N ASN A 613 18.20 -10.52 18.43
CA ASN A 613 16.96 -11.29 18.39
C ASN A 613 16.41 -11.47 19.81
N LEU A 614 15.48 -10.61 20.22
CA LEU A 614 14.86 -10.64 21.55
C LEU A 614 13.46 -11.26 21.51
N SER A 615 13.28 -12.29 20.70
CA SER A 615 11.97 -12.94 20.46
C SER A 615 11.22 -13.24 21.77
N LYS A 616 10.19 -12.54 22.05
CA LYS A 616 9.31 -12.73 23.22
C LYS A 616 8.68 -14.13 23.29
N UNK A 617 8.67 -14.57 22.31
CA UNK A 617 8.18 -15.83 22.22
C UNK A 617 8.99 -16.82 22.86
N ARG A 618 10.22 -16.67 22.73
CA ARG A 618 11.23 -17.56 23.31
C ARG A 618 11.69 -17.15 24.72
N LEU A 619 11.81 -15.89 24.96
CA LEU A 619 12.41 -15.31 26.16
C LEU A 619 11.40 -14.96 27.27
N GLY A 620 10.15 -14.69 26.88
CA GLY A 620 9.17 -14.04 27.74
C GLY A 620 9.32 -12.51 27.68
N ASP A 621 8.24 -11.80 27.94
CA ASP A 621 8.18 -10.33 27.82
C ASP A 621 9.17 -9.63 28.75
N PHE A 622 9.26 -10.05 30.01
CA PHE A 622 10.15 -9.45 31.02
C PHE A 622 11.62 -9.53 30.61
N ASN A 623 12.07 -10.72 30.23
CA ASN A 623 13.48 -10.95 29.85
C ASN A 623 13.86 -10.20 28.58
N SER A 624 12.96 -10.20 27.59
CA SER A 624 13.14 -9.45 26.33
C SER A 624 13.30 -7.95 26.61
N LYS A 625 12.43 -7.38 27.45
CA LYS A 625 12.49 -5.96 27.85
C LYS A 625 13.78 -5.63 28.60
N LEU A 626 14.16 -6.44 29.60
CA LEU A 626 15.37 -6.20 30.39
C LEU A 626 16.62 -6.16 29.49
N LEU A 627 16.80 -7.17 28.64
CA LEU A 627 17.96 -7.26 27.74
C LEU A 627 17.99 -6.13 26.73
N GLY A 628 16.82 -5.78 26.17
CA GLY A 628 16.72 -4.68 25.21
C GLY A 628 17.03 -3.33 25.84
N MET A 629 16.54 -3.05 27.04
CA MET A 629 16.85 -1.83 27.79
C MET A 629 18.36 -1.73 28.13
N ILE A 630 18.97 -2.83 28.54
CA ILE A 630 20.43 -2.88 28.77
C ILE A 630 21.19 -2.52 27.51
N LEU A 631 20.81 -3.11 26.36
CA LEU A 631 21.47 -2.83 25.07
C LEU A 631 21.31 -1.38 24.65
N VAL A 632 20.10 -0.82 24.76
CA VAL A 632 19.82 0.57 24.38
C VAL A 632 20.64 1.53 25.28
N SER A 633 20.68 1.26 26.59
CA SER A 633 21.50 2.05 27.53
C SER A 633 22.99 1.99 27.13
N LYS A 634 23.53 0.81 26.86
CA LYS A 634 24.93 0.64 26.44
C LYS A 634 25.22 1.33 25.09
N LEU A 635 24.26 1.29 24.15
CA LEU A 635 24.38 2.00 22.87
C LEU A 635 24.46 3.52 23.08
N GLN A 636 23.65 4.07 23.96
CA GLN A 636 23.65 5.49 24.30
C GLN A 636 24.99 5.87 24.94
N MET A 637 25.44 5.10 25.92
CA MET A 637 26.74 5.33 26.59
C MET A 637 27.92 5.30 25.60
N ALA A 638 27.91 4.30 24.71
CA ALA A 638 28.96 4.16 23.67
C ALA A 638 28.93 5.35 22.70
N ALA A 639 27.73 5.83 22.31
CA ALA A 639 27.59 7.00 21.45
C ALA A 639 28.19 8.25 22.12
N MET A 640 27.91 8.45 23.41
CA MET A 640 28.43 9.56 24.18
C MET A 640 29.97 9.51 24.30
N ARG A 641 30.54 8.32 24.46
CA ARG A 641 32.02 8.13 24.49
C ARG A 641 32.70 8.58 23.19
N ARG A 642 31.97 8.68 22.09
CA ARG A 642 32.48 9.22 20.82
C ARG A 642 32.84 10.70 20.93
N ASP A 643 32.49 11.39 22.01
CA ASP A 643 32.95 12.77 22.28
C ASP A 643 34.47 12.82 22.35
N GLN A 644 35.12 11.74 22.78
CA GLN A 644 36.58 11.59 22.86
C GLN A 644 37.21 11.28 21.48
N ILE A 645 36.39 11.03 20.44
CA ILE A 645 36.83 10.71 19.07
C ILE A 645 36.59 11.95 18.20
N SER A 646 37.59 12.34 17.38
CA SER A 646 37.42 13.48 16.47
C SER A 646 36.23 13.31 15.54
N LYS A 647 35.56 14.40 15.19
CA LYS A 647 34.34 14.35 14.37
C LYS A 647 34.55 13.60 13.05
N GLU A 648 35.70 13.74 12.46
CA GLU A 648 36.08 13.17 11.17
C GLU A 648 36.28 11.64 11.24
N GLU A 649 36.60 11.14 12.42
CA GLU A 649 36.83 9.71 12.67
C GLU A 649 35.59 8.96 13.12
N ARG A 650 34.53 9.67 13.52
CA ARG A 650 33.28 9.05 13.95
C ARG A 650 32.60 8.39 12.75
N LYS A 651 32.41 7.08 12.82
CA LYS A 651 31.76 6.30 11.76
C LYS A 651 30.25 6.43 11.85
N ASP A 652 29.57 6.40 10.70
CA ASP A 652 28.12 6.40 10.62
C ASP A 652 27.59 5.08 11.21
N PHE A 653 26.61 5.18 12.09
CA PHE A 653 26.02 4.03 12.74
C PHE A 653 24.50 4.13 12.69
N PHE A 654 23.85 3.09 12.17
CA PHE A 654 22.39 3.05 11.98
C PHE A 654 21.76 2.03 12.94
N LEU A 655 21.00 2.55 13.90
CA LEU A 655 20.31 1.77 14.91
C LEU A 655 18.83 1.60 14.50
N TYR A 656 18.39 0.36 14.38
CA TYR A 656 17.02 -0.01 14.04
C TYR A 656 16.37 -0.71 15.24
N ILE A 657 15.25 -0.16 15.74
CA ILE A 657 14.51 -0.74 16.87
C ILE A 657 13.05 -0.93 16.47
N ASP A 658 12.64 -2.19 16.29
CA ASP A 658 11.22 -2.50 16.08
C ASP A 658 10.52 -2.57 17.43
N GLU A 659 9.25 -2.15 17.49
CA GLU A 659 8.43 -2.06 18.71
C GLU A 659 9.21 -1.38 19.86
N PHE A 660 9.79 -0.21 19.56
CA PHE A 660 10.79 0.43 20.44
C PHE A 660 10.25 0.80 21.82
N GLN A 661 8.92 0.95 21.97
CA GLN A 661 8.30 1.23 23.29
C GLN A 661 8.63 0.16 24.35
N ASN A 662 9.04 -1.03 23.93
CA ASN A 662 9.47 -2.09 24.85
C ASN A 662 10.80 -1.77 25.55
N TYR A 663 11.61 -0.90 24.96
CA TYR A 663 12.99 -0.64 25.37
C TYR A 663 13.26 0.82 25.78
N VAL A 664 12.19 1.58 25.98
CA VAL A 664 12.28 3.01 26.28
C VAL A 664 12.80 3.20 27.70
N THR A 665 13.87 3.98 27.78
CA THR A 665 14.45 4.52 29.01
C THR A 665 14.78 6.01 28.75
N ASP A 666 15.27 6.72 29.74
CA ASP A 666 15.73 8.11 29.58
C ASP A 666 16.85 8.20 28.52
N SER A 667 17.56 7.11 28.30
CA SER A 667 18.58 7.00 27.26
C SER A 667 18.06 7.26 25.85
N ILE A 668 16.83 6.85 25.53
CA ILE A 668 16.22 7.11 24.21
C ILE A 668 16.00 8.61 23.97
N GLU A 669 15.54 9.34 24.98
CA GLU A 669 15.36 10.81 24.86
C GLU A 669 16.70 11.51 24.57
N SER A 670 17.74 11.09 25.28
CA SER A 670 19.11 11.59 25.07
C SER A 670 19.62 11.27 23.64
N ILE A 671 19.37 10.04 23.17
CA ILE A 671 19.73 9.65 21.78
C ILE A 671 19.00 10.56 20.78
N LEU A 672 17.69 10.74 20.93
CA LEU A 672 16.88 11.56 20.01
C LEU A 672 17.38 13.01 19.92
N SER A 673 17.80 13.58 21.04
CA SER A 673 18.21 14.99 21.07
C SER A 673 19.67 15.22 20.69
N GLU A 674 20.58 14.29 20.99
CA GLU A 674 22.01 14.53 20.93
C GLU A 674 22.79 13.61 19.96
N ALA A 675 22.28 12.44 19.62
CA ALA A 675 23.05 11.40 18.92
C ALA A 675 23.55 11.81 17.54
N ARG A 676 22.90 12.81 16.90
CA ARG A 676 23.35 13.35 15.60
C ARG A 676 24.84 13.77 15.64
N LYS A 677 25.24 14.47 16.70
CA LYS A 677 26.64 14.95 16.84
C LYS A 677 27.63 13.80 17.01
N TYR A 678 27.11 12.63 17.43
CA TYR A 678 27.92 11.41 17.60
C TYR A 678 27.76 10.42 16.42
N ARG A 679 27.13 10.84 15.31
CA ARG A 679 26.94 10.05 14.08
C ARG A 679 26.13 8.76 14.35
N LEU A 680 25.11 8.85 15.20
CA LEU A 680 24.14 7.77 15.46
C LEU A 680 22.78 8.15 14.86
N SER A 681 22.29 7.35 13.92
CA SER A 681 20.96 7.49 13.32
C SER A 681 20.01 6.47 13.96
N LEU A 682 18.91 6.95 14.52
CA LEU A 682 17.89 6.11 15.17
C LEU A 682 16.70 5.92 14.21
N ASN A 683 16.37 4.66 13.91
CA ASN A 683 15.25 4.25 13.05
C ASN A 683 14.31 3.40 13.91
N ILE A 684 13.15 3.95 14.26
CA ILE A 684 12.25 3.36 15.27
C ILE A 684 10.85 3.12 14.70
N ALA A 685 10.25 2.02 15.12
CA ALA A 685 8.86 1.69 14.76
C ALA A 685 8.04 1.30 15.98
N HIS A 686 6.76 1.66 15.97
CA HIS A 686 5.80 1.20 16.97
C HIS A 686 4.33 1.28 16.48
N GLN A 687 3.40 0.84 17.32
CA GLN A 687 2.01 0.63 16.87
C GLN A 687 1.08 1.82 17.10
N TYR A 688 1.11 2.45 18.29
CA TYR A 688 0.18 3.53 18.66
C TYR A 688 0.74 4.43 19.77
N LEU A 689 0.41 5.71 19.70
CA LEU A 689 0.99 6.77 20.55
C LEU A 689 0.74 6.62 22.06
N UNK A 690 -0.12 6.09 22.37
CA UNK A 690 -0.42 5.80 23.61
C UNK A 690 0.57 5.08 24.36
N GLN A 691 1.21 4.25 23.72
CA GLN A 691 2.34 3.52 24.30
C GLN A 691 3.50 4.42 24.76
N LEU A 692 3.58 5.61 24.22
CA LEU A 692 4.61 6.60 24.52
C LEU A 692 4.26 7.56 25.68
N GLU A 693 3.01 7.50 26.14
CA GLU A 693 2.47 8.39 27.19
C GLU A 693 2.40 7.67 28.53
N GLN A 694 3.40 6.92 28.93
CA GLN A 694 3.41 6.30 30.25
C GLN A 694 3.58 7.39 31.31
N SER A 695 2.44 7.76 31.90
CA SER A 695 2.43 8.65 33.06
C SER A 695 2.80 7.86 34.32
N ASP A 696 3.97 8.08 34.83
CA ASP A 696 4.24 7.76 36.23
C ASP A 696 3.53 8.83 37.07
N ALA A 697 2.44 8.43 37.70
CA ALA A 697 1.60 9.30 38.50
C ALA A 697 2.32 9.90 39.74
N LEU A 698 3.56 9.44 40.02
CA LEU A 698 4.32 9.81 41.21
C LEU A 698 5.54 10.70 40.94
N THR A 699 6.06 10.70 39.71
CA THR A 699 7.07 11.68 39.32
C THR A 699 6.42 12.65 38.32
N LYS A 700 6.36 13.92 38.68
CA LYS A 700 5.91 14.98 37.77
C LYS A 700 6.82 15.19 36.55
N SER A 701 7.82 14.34 36.37
CA SER A 701 8.58 14.23 35.15
C SER A 701 7.93 13.14 34.28
N SER A 702 6.80 13.47 33.67
CA SER A 702 6.36 12.70 32.53
C SER A 702 7.40 12.89 31.44
N LEU A 703 8.22 11.91 31.23
CA LEU A 703 8.97 11.77 30.01
C LEU A 703 7.95 11.86 28.87
N ASN A 704 7.84 13.03 28.30
CA ASN A 704 6.97 13.20 27.16
C ASN A 704 7.74 12.72 25.93
N LEU A 705 7.97 11.41 25.90
CA LEU A 705 8.68 10.75 24.78
C LEU A 705 8.04 11.09 23.44
N LYS A 706 6.72 11.28 23.43
CA LYS A 706 5.98 11.77 22.28
C LYS A 706 6.51 13.14 21.83
N GLN A 707 6.70 14.09 22.78
CA GLN A 707 7.28 15.40 22.47
C GLN A 707 8.74 15.28 22.00
N ALA A 708 9.51 14.41 22.64
CA ALA A 708 10.91 14.18 22.26
C ALA A 708 11.01 13.65 20.80
N ILE A 709 10.18 12.69 20.41
CA ILE A 709 10.15 12.16 19.06
C ILE A 709 9.76 13.26 18.06
N PHE A 710 8.58 13.88 18.25
CA PHE A 710 8.05 14.83 17.28
C PHE A 710 8.80 16.17 17.27
N GLY A 711 9.61 16.43 18.29
CA GLY A 711 10.49 17.60 18.36
C GLY A 711 11.87 17.37 17.70
N ASN A 712 12.33 16.13 17.60
CA ASN A 712 13.71 15.82 17.14
C ASN A 712 13.77 15.03 15.84
N VAL A 713 12.72 14.24 15.50
CA VAL A 713 12.69 13.38 14.31
C VAL A 713 12.15 14.13 13.10
N UNK A 714 12.90 14.07 12.12
CA UNK A 714 12.56 14.76 11.03
C UNK A 714 11.88 13.99 9.99
N SER A 715 12.17 12.71 9.86
CA SER A 715 11.50 11.84 8.87
C SER A 715 10.45 10.96 9.54
N ILE A 716 9.20 11.16 9.23
CA ILE A 716 8.07 10.45 9.85
C ILE A 716 7.23 9.78 8.78
N MET A 717 6.98 8.46 8.95
CA MET A 717 6.18 7.64 8.07
C MET A 717 5.00 7.07 8.87
N SER A 718 3.78 7.26 8.35
CA SER A 718 2.57 6.73 8.98
C SER A 718 1.85 5.78 8.03
N TYR A 719 1.69 4.55 8.44
CA TYR A 719 0.73 3.60 7.89
C TYR A 719 -0.65 3.89 8.50
N LYS A 720 -1.63 3.05 8.24
CA LYS A 720 -2.94 3.10 8.90
C LYS A 720 -2.77 3.09 10.42
N ILE A 721 -3.44 4.05 11.12
CA ILE A 721 -3.35 4.25 12.58
C ILE A 721 -4.72 4.07 13.27
N UNK A 722 -4.69 4.02 14.49
CA UNK A 722 -5.78 3.85 15.23
C UNK A 722 -6.44 5.06 15.32
N PRO A 723 -7.79 5.04 15.63
CA PRO A 723 -8.57 6.27 15.79
C PRO A 723 -8.11 7.19 16.95
N GLU A 724 -7.58 6.62 17.99
CA GLU A 724 -7.06 7.35 19.17
C GLU A 724 -5.88 8.26 18.82
N ASP A 725 -5.14 7.90 17.80
CA ASP A 725 -3.97 8.65 17.31
C ASP A 725 -4.29 9.68 16.19
N UNK A 726 -5.23 9.68 15.69
CA UNK A 726 -5.66 10.36 14.61
C UNK A 726 -5.53 11.80 14.71
N GLU A 727 -6.14 12.35 15.83
CA GLU A 727 -6.15 13.81 16.03
C GLU A 727 -4.72 14.39 16.09
N PHE A 728 -3.84 13.77 16.84
CA PHE A 728 -2.46 14.22 16.95
C PHE A 728 -1.71 14.11 15.61
N MET A 729 -1.81 12.96 14.94
CA MET A 729 -1.10 12.73 13.67
C MET A 729 -1.65 13.61 12.55
N ALA A 730 -2.97 13.84 12.52
CA ALA A 730 -3.58 14.74 11.53
C ALA A 730 -3.06 16.18 11.68
N LYS A 731 -2.94 16.68 12.92
CA LYS A 731 -2.33 18.00 13.16
C LYS A 731 -0.89 18.07 12.62
N TYR A 732 -0.15 16.98 12.76
CA TYR A 732 1.24 16.89 12.28
C TYR A 732 1.32 16.87 10.73
N TYR A 733 0.34 16.21 10.08
CA TYR A 733 0.29 16.09 8.60
C TYR A 733 -0.56 17.18 7.93
N ALA A 734 -1.19 18.06 8.73
CA ALA A 734 -2.00 19.18 8.20
C ALA A 734 -1.15 20.11 7.32
N PRO A 735 -1.75 20.77 6.31
CA PRO A 735 -3.15 20.64 5.87
C PRO A 735 -3.38 19.51 4.85
N VAL A 736 -2.38 18.70 4.56
CA VAL A 736 -2.36 17.77 3.44
C VAL A 736 -3.23 16.52 3.69
N PHE A 737 -3.11 15.92 4.89
CA PHE A 737 -3.88 14.72 5.25
C PHE A 737 -4.74 15.01 6.47
N SER A 738 -6.01 14.57 6.41
CA SER A 738 -6.96 14.64 7.50
C SER A 738 -6.85 13.41 8.40
N ASP A 739 -7.53 13.45 9.55
CA ASP A 739 -7.70 12.33 10.48
C ASP A 739 -8.30 11.10 9.75
N GLN A 740 -9.31 11.33 8.91
CA GLN A 740 -9.99 10.27 8.14
C GLN A 740 -9.05 9.62 7.11
N ASP A 741 -8.17 10.39 6.50
CA ASP A 741 -7.18 9.86 5.54
C ASP A 741 -6.23 8.86 6.21
N LEU A 742 -5.84 9.13 7.46
CA LEU A 742 -4.88 8.30 8.20
C LEU A 742 -5.52 7.03 8.78
N VAL A 743 -6.78 7.13 9.24
CA VAL A 743 -7.51 6.01 9.85
C VAL A 743 -8.05 5.02 8.79
N ASN A 744 -8.49 5.55 7.65
CA ASN A 744 -9.12 4.73 6.60
C ASN A 744 -8.13 4.27 5.50
N MET A 745 -6.84 4.51 5.69
CA MET A 745 -5.80 4.16 4.73
C MET A 745 -5.81 2.67 4.35
N ASP A 746 -5.67 2.37 3.07
CA ASP A 746 -5.57 0.99 2.57
C ASP A 746 -4.29 0.30 3.07
N LYS A 747 -4.34 -1.02 3.18
CA LYS A 747 -3.17 -1.83 3.55
C LYS A 747 -2.02 -1.58 2.57
N PHE A 748 -0.80 -1.57 3.07
CA PHE A 748 0.44 -1.37 2.28
C PHE A 748 0.50 -0.02 1.56
N LYS A 749 -0.20 0.98 2.09
CA LYS A 749 -0.08 2.40 1.71
C LYS A 749 0.40 3.16 2.95
N ALA A 750 1.06 4.28 2.73
CA ALA A 750 1.56 5.10 3.85
C ALA A 750 1.67 6.57 3.43
N THR A 751 1.76 7.43 4.42
CA THR A 751 2.09 8.85 4.25
C THR A 751 3.48 9.10 4.81
N MET A 752 4.16 10.09 4.27
CA MET A 752 5.51 10.43 4.70
C MET A 752 5.73 11.94 4.75
N LYS A 753 6.46 12.35 5.76
CA LYS A 753 7.07 13.67 5.87
C LYS A 753 8.57 13.41 5.99
N LEU A 754 9.33 13.78 4.98
CA LEU A 754 10.75 13.39 4.84
C LEU A 754 11.66 14.57 5.15
N SER A 755 12.78 14.32 5.80
CA SER A 755 13.85 15.30 5.93
C SER A 755 14.62 15.40 4.60
N VAL A 756 14.73 16.59 4.06
CA VAL A 756 15.57 16.89 2.89
C VAL A 756 16.40 18.13 3.23
N ASP A 757 17.71 17.98 3.22
CA ASP A 757 18.67 19.03 3.60
C ASP A 757 18.35 19.63 5.00
N ASN A 758 18.05 18.71 5.95
CA ASN A 758 17.72 19.02 7.36
C ASN A 758 16.40 19.79 7.56
N GLN A 759 15.53 19.82 6.54
CA GLN A 759 14.21 20.47 6.63
C GLN A 759 13.11 19.45 6.31
N PRO A 760 12.03 19.43 7.08
CA PRO A 760 10.92 18.53 6.77
C PRO A 760 10.17 18.99 5.52
N THR A 761 9.85 18.07 4.63
CA THR A 761 9.04 18.34 3.43
C THR A 761 7.56 18.49 3.80
N THR A 762 6.76 18.99 2.85
CA THR A 762 5.30 18.83 2.92
C THR A 762 4.98 17.33 2.87
N PRO A 763 3.95 16.90 3.60
CA PRO A 763 3.55 15.48 3.58
C PRO A 763 3.12 15.00 2.19
N PHE A 764 3.38 13.73 1.89
CA PHE A 764 2.99 13.10 0.62
C PHE A 764 2.69 11.62 0.80
N SER A 765 1.99 11.04 -0.17
CA SER A 765 1.63 9.62 -0.14
C SER A 765 2.76 8.75 -0.68
N ILE A 766 2.91 7.55 -0.13
CA ILE A 766 3.93 6.60 -0.60
C ILE A 766 3.36 5.17 -0.70
N ILE A 767 4.00 4.40 -1.55
CA ILE A 767 3.75 2.97 -1.71
C ILE A 767 5.02 2.25 -1.28
N PRO A 768 4.99 1.51 -0.17
CA PRO A 768 6.16 0.77 0.32
C PRO A 768 6.65 -0.29 -0.67
N ILE A 769 7.93 -0.58 -0.61
CA ILE A 769 8.56 -1.68 -1.35
C ILE A 769 8.28 -2.99 -0.59
N ASN A 770 7.94 -4.04 -1.31
CA ASN A 770 7.81 -5.38 -0.73
C ASN A 770 9.19 -6.06 -0.70
N PRO A 771 9.84 -6.19 0.47
CA PRO A 771 11.18 -6.78 0.55
C PRO A 771 11.20 -8.31 0.32
N TYR A 772 10.06 -8.98 0.37
CA TYR A 772 9.95 -10.44 0.26
C TYR A 772 9.99 -10.95 -1.19
N LEU A 773 10.08 -10.06 -2.16
CA LEU A 773 10.24 -10.42 -3.57
C LEU A 773 11.66 -10.88 -3.91
N ASP A 774 12.66 -10.43 -3.13
CA ASP A 774 14.06 -10.79 -3.32
C ASP A 774 14.36 -12.13 -2.66
N LYS A 775 15.14 -12.94 -3.34
CA LYS A 775 15.56 -14.25 -2.81
C LYS A 775 16.91 -14.16 -2.10
N UNK A 776 17.03 -14.70 -1.01
CA UNK A 776 18.13 -14.76 -0.26
C UNK A 776 18.82 -16.04 -0.46
N GLU A 777 19.93 -16.16 0.17
CA GLU A 777 20.71 -17.42 0.30
C GLU A 777 20.56 -17.94 1.74
N PRO A 778 19.58 -18.78 2.04
CA PRO A 778 19.28 -19.20 3.43
C PRO A 778 20.44 -19.88 4.15
N HIS A 779 21.32 -20.56 3.44
CA HIS A 779 22.48 -21.23 4.02
C HIS A 779 23.49 -20.25 4.64
N LEU A 780 23.55 -19.02 4.14
CA LEU A 780 24.43 -17.97 4.70
C LEU A 780 23.99 -17.58 6.12
N ALA A 781 22.69 -17.48 6.35
CA ALA A 781 22.16 -17.15 7.69
C ALA A 781 22.66 -18.14 8.75
N LYS A 782 22.64 -19.44 8.41
CA LYS A 782 23.13 -20.50 9.31
C LYS A 782 24.63 -20.36 9.54
N ALA A 783 25.39 -20.11 8.48
CA ALA A 783 26.86 -19.96 8.56
C ALA A 783 27.24 -18.77 9.45
N TYR A 784 26.59 -17.62 9.27
CA TYR A 784 26.83 -16.42 10.08
C TYR A 784 26.48 -16.66 11.55
N THR A 785 25.38 -17.36 11.82
CA THR A 785 24.97 -17.71 13.19
C THR A 785 26.04 -18.56 13.86
N GLU A 786 26.53 -19.60 13.20
CA GLU A 786 27.56 -20.49 13.76
C GLU A 786 28.88 -19.74 13.99
N LEU A 787 29.30 -18.89 13.03
CA LEU A 787 30.53 -18.11 13.18
C LEU A 787 30.43 -17.15 14.39
N SER A 788 29.32 -16.44 14.52
CA SER A 788 29.05 -15.53 15.64
C SER A 788 29.01 -16.26 16.98
N ARG A 789 28.36 -17.45 17.04
CA ARG A 789 28.30 -18.28 18.24
C ARG A 789 29.71 -18.66 18.74
N LEU A 790 30.59 -19.03 17.80
CA LEU A 790 31.96 -19.44 18.12
C LEU A 790 32.84 -18.27 18.61
N LYS A 791 32.64 -17.09 18.03
CA LYS A 791 33.43 -15.88 18.37
C LYS A 791 32.99 -15.22 19.68
N TYR A 792 31.70 -15.08 19.90
CA TYR A 792 31.12 -14.24 20.95
C TYR A 792 30.43 -15.00 22.07
N GLY A 793 29.96 -16.21 21.79
CA GLY A 793 29.35 -17.09 22.79
C GLY A 793 30.37 -17.97 23.50
N ARG A 794 30.22 -18.14 24.80
CA ARG A 794 31.07 -19.01 25.63
C ARG A 794 30.32 -20.29 25.95
N ASP A 795 31.03 -21.39 26.03
CA ASP A 795 30.45 -22.69 26.39
C ASP A 795 29.67 -22.59 27.72
N GLU A 796 28.42 -23.01 27.70
CA GLU A 796 27.48 -22.93 28.81
C GLU A 796 28.03 -23.59 30.11
N THR A 797 28.69 -24.74 30.00
CA THR A 797 29.18 -25.43 31.16
C THR A 797 30.29 -24.66 31.88
N PHE A 798 31.15 -23.94 31.12
CA PHE A 798 32.16 -23.06 31.70
C PHE A 798 31.54 -21.82 32.35
N VAL A 799 30.58 -21.20 31.67
CA VAL A 799 29.91 -20.00 32.17
C VAL A 799 29.16 -20.31 33.48
N SER A 800 28.36 -21.40 33.48
CA SER A 800 27.61 -21.79 34.68
C SER A 800 28.56 -22.05 35.86
N LYS A 801 29.64 -22.82 35.64
CA LYS A 801 30.63 -23.14 36.71
C LYS A 801 31.35 -21.86 37.19
N GLU A 802 31.72 -20.97 36.32
CA GLU A 802 32.36 -19.69 36.69
C GLU A 802 31.44 -18.83 37.56
N ILE A 803 30.17 -18.74 37.21
CA ILE A 803 29.16 -17.97 37.97
C ILE A 803 28.91 -18.67 39.31
N GLU A 804 28.74 -20.01 39.33
CA GLU A 804 28.55 -20.81 40.55
C GLU A 804 29.73 -20.66 41.49
N TYR A 805 30.95 -20.76 40.97
CA TYR A 805 32.18 -20.56 41.75
C TYR A 805 32.20 -19.17 42.39
N ARG A 806 31.91 -18.12 41.60
CA ARG A 806 31.87 -16.76 42.11
C ARG A 806 30.77 -16.56 43.17
N ILE A 807 29.63 -17.14 43.01
CA ILE A 807 28.52 -17.09 43.98
C ILE A 807 28.81 -17.94 45.20
N UNK A 808 29.38 -18.89 44.90
CA UNK A 808 29.58 -19.84 45.83
C UNK A 808 30.80 -19.72 46.59
N SER A 809 31.82 -19.03 46.16
CA SER A 809 33.05 -18.79 46.89
C SER A 809 32.86 -17.90 48.13
N LYS A 810 33.47 -18.32 49.22
CA LYS A 810 33.40 -17.61 50.50
C LYS A 810 34.22 -16.31 50.48
#